data_1441bfa31f3d646098db483d8199437d
#
_entry.id   1441bfa31f3d646098db483d8199437d
#
_cell.length_a   1.000
_cell.length_b   1.000
_cell.length_c   1.000
_cell.angle_alpha   90.00
_cell.angle_beta   90.00
_cell.angle_gamma   90.00
#
_symmetry.space_group_name_H-M   'P 1'
#
loop_
_entity.id
_entity.type
_entity.pdbx_description
1 polymer ?
#
loop_
_entity_poly.entity_id
_entity_poly.type
_entity_poly.pdbx_seq_one_letter_code
_entity_poly.pdbx_strand_id
1 'polypeptide(L)'
;MAQKKKILVLGGGLGGMSAAFWLTSTPALREQHDVTVLQHGWRLGGKGASGRNPQHSERIEEHGLHMFMGFYDNAFHTLRRAFDEWERPAGHPWHSVDDAFAPQHLITLQEKVGDRYETWNIVAPPLPGTPGVDDGFGAGGGPAHHVQSALVWLDHALAAVPAGHALAPLRTAIGHALRQALVGGIIADVLAVAVKGALQVARTLDRLFSSRLPREPLLRRGLYLAELFLAALHGWLVDVLPREGRGVDPWAHLNDRELRDYLVAQGAPRHVADWVVVKALYDLGFAYRGGDASSLDNGQIAAGVGLKILLRIPFGFKGAPLWRMKSGMGDTVFTPLYEVCRQRGVDFRFFHRATRLGLDASGRRIDSVDVDVQAETRVPGRSYRPLVQVHGLGCWPSEPLWDQLAPSTPRVNYESPAVTDHVRRETWRLGEHFDVVVLGISKAALPSLCGELAARKPRWRAMLDGVPTTATQALQLWTTKTTAELGFTAGHPVMTGYAEPFDSWGDMTEVLPTENWPRGPGAPRSVHYFCSPMKDAGVVDPGDHVATLARRYLETRIGHLWPLATTPTNPQGLDWSLLVDPEDRDGAARLQAQYVRANTEGSERYVQSFPGTIDLRLRADNGPRGSDVENLYCAGDWVITGLNAGSAEAAVEGGMLASRALCGVPAKIVDAEGA
;
A
#
# COMPACT_ATOMS: atom_id res chain seq x y z
N MET A 1 -6.54 -43.11 0.86
CA MET A 1 -6.31 -41.69 1.25
C MET A 1 -7.62 -40.95 1.04
N ALA A 2 -8.01 -40.06 1.93
CA ALA A 2 -9.18 -39.18 1.71
C ALA A 2 -8.88 -38.30 0.48
N GLN A 3 -9.89 -38.04 -0.34
CA GLN A 3 -9.75 -37.17 -1.50
C GLN A 3 -9.41 -35.75 -1.00
N LYS A 4 -8.38 -35.12 -1.58
CA LYS A 4 -8.01 -33.74 -1.24
C LYS A 4 -9.13 -32.78 -1.65
N LYS A 5 -9.37 -31.75 -0.83
CA LYS A 5 -10.28 -30.66 -1.16
C LYS A 5 -9.63 -29.78 -2.22
N LYS A 6 -10.27 -29.63 -3.37
CA LYS A 6 -9.81 -28.79 -4.48
C LYS A 6 -10.17 -27.33 -4.20
N ILE A 7 -9.16 -26.48 -4.00
CA ILE A 7 -9.35 -25.08 -3.69
C ILE A 7 -8.87 -24.24 -4.87
N LEU A 8 -9.78 -23.48 -5.45
CA LEU A 8 -9.54 -22.59 -6.57
C LEU A 8 -9.37 -21.15 -6.07
N VAL A 9 -8.16 -20.62 -6.19
CA VAL A 9 -7.83 -19.23 -5.86
C VAL A 9 -7.88 -18.40 -7.15
N LEU A 10 -8.75 -17.40 -7.17
CA LEU A 10 -8.91 -16.48 -8.30
C LEU A 10 -8.13 -15.19 -8.05
N GLY A 11 -7.08 -14.97 -8.83
CA GLY A 11 -6.20 -13.81 -8.76
C GLY A 11 -4.93 -14.01 -7.93
N GLY A 12 -3.79 -13.72 -8.56
CA GLY A 12 -2.44 -13.82 -7.98
C GLY A 12 -1.92 -12.50 -7.38
N GLY A 13 -2.80 -11.62 -6.91
CA GLY A 13 -2.43 -10.48 -6.06
C GLY A 13 -2.13 -10.91 -4.62
N LEU A 14 -1.70 -9.97 -3.75
CA LEU A 14 -1.29 -10.31 -2.38
C LEU A 14 -2.36 -11.06 -1.58
N GLY A 15 -3.65 -10.75 -1.75
CA GLY A 15 -4.72 -11.44 -1.05
C GLY A 15 -4.82 -12.92 -1.46
N GLY A 16 -4.83 -13.21 -2.77
CA GLY A 16 -4.87 -14.57 -3.28
C GLY A 16 -3.59 -15.36 -2.95
N MET A 17 -2.42 -14.74 -3.09
CA MET A 17 -1.14 -15.37 -2.77
C MET A 17 -1.00 -15.66 -1.27
N SER A 18 -1.44 -14.74 -0.41
CA SER A 18 -1.48 -14.96 1.04
C SER A 18 -2.41 -16.13 1.40
N ALA A 19 -3.59 -16.20 0.79
CA ALA A 19 -4.50 -17.33 1.01
C ALA A 19 -3.86 -18.65 0.55
N ALA A 20 -3.30 -18.73 -0.64
CA ALA A 20 -2.63 -19.94 -1.16
C ALA A 20 -1.45 -20.36 -0.25
N PHE A 21 -0.66 -19.39 0.23
CA PHE A 21 0.46 -19.64 1.13
C PHE A 21 0.01 -20.26 2.46
N TRP A 22 -1.03 -19.71 3.10
CA TRP A 22 -1.51 -20.17 4.40
C TRP A 22 -2.31 -21.46 4.30
N LEU A 23 -3.08 -21.68 3.23
CA LEU A 23 -3.80 -22.95 2.94
C LEU A 23 -2.89 -24.14 2.72
N THR A 24 -1.59 -23.90 2.47
CA THR A 24 -0.56 -24.94 2.25
C THR A 24 0.57 -24.87 3.28
N SER A 25 0.42 -24.12 4.37
CA SER A 25 1.50 -23.76 5.29
C SER A 25 2.01 -24.91 6.17
N THR A 26 1.27 -26.01 6.26
CA THR A 26 1.68 -27.20 7.04
C THR A 26 1.64 -28.47 6.17
N PRO A 27 2.43 -29.52 6.49
CA PRO A 27 2.33 -30.81 5.80
C PRO A 27 0.91 -31.38 5.81
N ALA A 28 0.21 -31.31 6.94
CA ALA A 28 -1.17 -31.80 7.07
C ALA A 28 -2.14 -31.07 6.12
N LEU A 29 -2.01 -29.74 5.97
CA LEU A 29 -2.83 -28.99 5.01
C LEU A 29 -2.51 -29.38 3.58
N ARG A 30 -1.26 -29.62 3.22
CA ARG A 30 -0.85 -30.08 1.87
C ARG A 30 -1.38 -31.50 1.54
N GLU A 31 -1.62 -32.32 2.54
CA GLU A 31 -2.29 -33.62 2.39
C GLU A 31 -3.80 -33.49 2.22
N GLN A 32 -4.41 -32.43 2.76
CA GLN A 32 -5.86 -32.19 2.73
C GLN A 32 -6.29 -31.29 1.55
N HIS A 33 -5.41 -30.42 1.06
CA HIS A 33 -5.73 -29.42 0.05
C HIS A 33 -4.98 -29.68 -1.26
N ASP A 34 -5.70 -29.45 -2.36
CA ASP A 34 -5.17 -29.32 -3.72
C ASP A 34 -5.49 -27.90 -4.19
N VAL A 35 -4.47 -27.04 -4.22
CA VAL A 35 -4.65 -25.59 -4.44
C VAL A 35 -4.22 -25.23 -5.86
N THR A 36 -5.13 -24.62 -6.62
CA THR A 36 -4.85 -24.04 -7.94
C THR A 36 -5.08 -22.53 -7.90
N VAL A 37 -4.12 -21.77 -8.41
CA VAL A 37 -4.21 -20.29 -8.56
C VAL A 37 -4.42 -19.95 -10.04
N LEU A 38 -5.54 -19.31 -10.37
CA LEU A 38 -5.77 -18.75 -11.70
C LEU A 38 -5.30 -17.30 -11.74
N GLN A 39 -4.46 -17.02 -12.74
CA GLN A 39 -3.93 -15.69 -12.97
C GLN A 39 -4.14 -15.29 -14.44
N HIS A 40 -4.75 -14.14 -14.67
CA HIS A 40 -4.76 -13.54 -16.01
C HIS A 40 -3.37 -12.96 -16.33
N GLY A 41 -2.99 -12.99 -17.61
CA GLY A 41 -1.65 -12.56 -18.03
C GLY A 41 -0.54 -13.49 -17.54
N TRP A 42 0.66 -12.97 -17.49
CA TRP A 42 1.92 -13.76 -17.41
C TRP A 42 2.64 -13.65 -16.06
N ARG A 43 2.22 -12.77 -15.15
CA ARG A 43 2.90 -12.50 -13.87
C ARG A 43 1.92 -12.37 -12.71
N LEU A 44 2.42 -12.62 -11.50
CA LEU A 44 1.71 -12.33 -10.27
C LEU A 44 1.89 -10.86 -9.88
N GLY A 45 1.04 -10.37 -8.98
CA GLY A 45 1.23 -9.07 -8.36
C GLY A 45 -0.04 -8.23 -8.26
N GLY A 46 -0.86 -8.19 -9.29
CA GLY A 46 -1.98 -7.24 -9.33
C GLY A 46 -1.47 -5.80 -9.15
N LYS A 47 -1.99 -5.06 -8.18
CA LYS A 47 -1.55 -3.68 -7.87
C LYS A 47 -0.08 -3.56 -7.44
N GLY A 48 0.51 -4.62 -6.90
CA GLY A 48 1.92 -4.69 -6.52
C GLY A 48 2.82 -5.34 -7.58
N ALA A 49 2.33 -5.52 -8.82
CA ALA A 49 3.15 -6.09 -9.87
C ALA A 49 4.31 -5.15 -10.24
N SER A 50 5.47 -5.76 -10.46
CA SER A 50 6.62 -5.12 -11.12
C SER A 50 7.05 -5.96 -12.32
N GLY A 51 7.78 -5.35 -13.25
CA GLY A 51 8.30 -6.04 -14.43
C GLY A 51 9.72 -5.64 -14.76
N ARG A 52 10.50 -6.59 -15.26
CA ARG A 52 11.82 -6.34 -15.82
C ARG A 52 11.70 -6.08 -17.30
N ASN A 53 12.20 -4.93 -17.74
CA ASN A 53 12.16 -4.56 -19.16
C ASN A 53 13.50 -4.88 -19.83
N PRO A 54 13.57 -5.97 -20.65
CA PRO A 54 14.83 -6.38 -21.27
C PRO A 54 15.32 -5.42 -22.35
N GLN A 55 14.42 -4.61 -22.92
CA GLN A 55 14.78 -3.60 -23.92
C GLN A 55 15.43 -2.35 -23.28
N HIS A 56 15.28 -2.19 -21.97
CA HIS A 56 15.80 -1.07 -21.18
C HIS A 56 16.62 -1.57 -19.98
N SER A 57 17.65 -2.39 -20.23
CA SER A 57 18.64 -2.81 -19.22
C SER A 57 18.03 -3.55 -18.02
N GLU A 58 16.99 -4.36 -18.24
CA GLU A 58 16.24 -5.06 -17.18
C GLU A 58 15.78 -4.11 -16.04
N ARG A 59 15.52 -2.83 -16.39
CA ARG A 59 15.03 -1.85 -15.42
C ARG A 59 13.70 -2.32 -14.82
N ILE A 60 13.48 -1.89 -13.59
CA ILE A 60 12.27 -2.24 -12.84
C ILE A 60 11.16 -1.25 -13.18
N GLU A 61 10.03 -1.75 -13.71
CA GLU A 61 8.84 -0.96 -14.02
C GLU A 61 7.72 -1.33 -13.04
N GLU A 62 7.25 -0.35 -12.25
CA GLU A 62 6.26 -0.55 -11.19
C GLU A 62 5.04 0.35 -11.38
N HIS A 63 3.90 -0.10 -10.86
CA HIS A 63 2.63 0.64 -10.91
C HIS A 63 2.63 1.89 -10.00
N GLY A 64 3.60 2.04 -9.11
CA GLY A 64 3.71 3.15 -8.17
C GLY A 64 4.91 3.01 -7.24
N LEU A 65 4.93 3.80 -6.18
CA LEU A 65 5.94 3.71 -5.13
C LEU A 65 5.53 2.61 -4.14
N HIS A 66 6.24 1.49 -4.18
CA HIS A 66 5.96 0.34 -3.32
C HIS A 66 6.89 0.35 -2.10
N MET A 67 6.29 0.41 -0.92
CA MET A 67 6.98 0.33 0.37
C MET A 67 6.10 -0.37 1.39
N PHE A 68 6.71 -0.90 2.44
CA PHE A 68 5.99 -1.42 3.58
C PHE A 68 6.12 -0.45 4.77
N MET A 69 5.05 -0.29 5.52
CA MET A 69 5.08 0.41 6.79
C MET A 69 5.65 -0.51 7.87
N GLY A 70 6.39 0.03 8.84
CA GLY A 70 6.96 -0.76 9.93
C GLY A 70 5.94 -1.42 10.87
N PHE A 71 4.65 -1.11 10.69
CA PHE A 71 3.53 -1.75 11.37
C PHE A 71 2.77 -2.78 10.51
N TYR A 72 3.31 -3.19 9.34
CA TYR A 72 2.74 -4.24 8.50
C TYR A 72 3.13 -5.61 9.02
N ASP A 73 2.69 -5.95 10.24
CA ASP A 73 3.12 -7.14 10.94
C ASP A 73 2.69 -8.44 10.24
N ASN A 74 1.48 -8.51 9.69
CA ASN A 74 0.99 -9.70 8.98
C ASN A 74 1.73 -9.92 7.65
N ALA A 75 2.01 -8.84 6.91
CA ALA A 75 2.76 -8.91 5.66
C ALA A 75 4.20 -9.35 5.91
N PHE A 76 4.91 -8.72 6.85
CA PHE A 76 6.27 -9.14 7.21
C PHE A 76 6.32 -10.55 7.79
N HIS A 77 5.35 -10.94 8.63
CA HIS A 77 5.28 -12.30 9.18
C HIS A 77 5.15 -13.35 8.05
N THR A 78 4.26 -13.11 7.10
CA THR A 78 4.08 -13.99 5.95
C THR A 78 5.34 -14.08 5.10
N LEU A 79 6.00 -12.93 4.84
CA LEU A 79 7.25 -12.90 4.08
C LEU A 79 8.41 -13.57 4.82
N ARG A 80 8.60 -13.33 6.13
CA ARG A 80 9.66 -13.99 6.91
C ARG A 80 9.50 -15.50 6.82
N ARG A 81 8.29 -16.01 7.01
CA ARG A 81 8.03 -17.43 6.83
C ARG A 81 8.31 -17.92 5.41
N ALA A 82 7.97 -17.14 4.39
CA ALA A 82 8.28 -17.50 3.01
C ALA A 82 9.79 -17.56 2.79
N PHE A 83 10.55 -16.56 3.26
CA PHE A 83 12.00 -16.57 3.18
C PHE A 83 12.65 -17.72 3.96
N ASP A 84 12.14 -18.06 5.13
CA ASP A 84 12.68 -19.16 5.93
C ASP A 84 12.47 -20.55 5.29
N GLU A 85 11.29 -20.73 4.65
CA GLU A 85 10.91 -22.00 4.02
C GLU A 85 11.40 -22.13 2.56
N TRP A 86 11.78 -21.05 1.93
CA TRP A 86 12.16 -21.04 0.51
C TRP A 86 13.46 -21.81 0.25
N GLU A 87 13.37 -22.93 -0.48
CA GLU A 87 14.54 -23.66 -1.02
C GLU A 87 15.13 -22.86 -2.18
N ARG A 88 16.05 -21.97 -1.85
CA ARG A 88 16.67 -21.05 -2.82
C ARG A 88 17.76 -21.75 -3.63
N PRO A 89 17.98 -21.34 -4.91
CA PRO A 89 19.13 -21.77 -5.68
C PRO A 89 20.45 -21.41 -4.98
N ALA A 90 21.48 -22.24 -5.17
CA ALA A 90 22.81 -21.95 -4.65
C ALA A 90 23.32 -20.61 -5.19
N GLY A 91 23.86 -19.76 -4.29
CA GLY A 91 24.34 -18.43 -4.65
C GLY A 91 23.25 -17.35 -4.78
N HIS A 92 22.02 -17.64 -4.36
CA HIS A 92 20.97 -16.60 -4.30
C HIS A 92 21.40 -15.43 -3.39
N PRO A 93 21.28 -14.16 -3.82
CA PRO A 93 21.86 -13.02 -3.09
C PRO A 93 21.16 -12.71 -1.77
N TRP A 94 19.91 -13.14 -1.58
CA TRP A 94 19.14 -12.88 -0.35
C TRP A 94 18.92 -14.15 0.45
N HIS A 95 19.19 -14.08 1.76
CA HIS A 95 19.00 -15.18 2.72
C HIS A 95 17.82 -14.94 3.66
N SER A 96 17.40 -13.69 3.81
CA SER A 96 16.32 -13.27 4.71
C SER A 96 15.54 -12.08 4.14
N VAL A 97 14.43 -11.71 4.77
CA VAL A 97 13.69 -10.48 4.48
C VAL A 97 14.58 -9.25 4.66
N ASP A 98 15.50 -9.27 5.63
CA ASP A 98 16.37 -8.12 5.94
C ASP A 98 17.43 -7.87 4.84
N ASP A 99 17.74 -8.89 4.02
CA ASP A 99 18.55 -8.70 2.81
C ASP A 99 17.77 -8.01 1.68
N ALA A 100 16.46 -8.23 1.61
CA ALA A 100 15.57 -7.75 0.55
C ALA A 100 14.93 -6.38 0.84
N PHE A 101 14.94 -5.94 2.10
CA PHE A 101 14.40 -4.65 2.54
C PHE A 101 15.45 -3.78 3.20
N ALA A 102 15.26 -2.47 3.12
CA ALA A 102 16.07 -1.46 3.82
C ALA A 102 15.18 -0.57 4.70
N PRO A 103 15.55 -0.32 5.96
CA PRO A 103 14.81 0.59 6.83
C PRO A 103 14.89 2.02 6.30
N GLN A 104 13.77 2.74 6.32
CA GLN A 104 13.66 4.12 5.88
C GLN A 104 13.23 5.00 7.06
N HIS A 105 14.16 5.82 7.52
CA HIS A 105 13.96 6.73 8.65
C HIS A 105 13.66 8.17 8.23
N LEU A 106 14.14 8.59 7.04
CA LEU A 106 13.90 9.93 6.51
C LEU A 106 12.55 10.01 5.81
N ILE A 107 11.64 10.80 6.38
CA ILE A 107 10.37 11.19 5.79
C ILE A 107 10.43 12.67 5.49
N THR A 108 10.06 13.07 4.28
CA THR A 108 10.03 14.47 3.87
C THR A 108 8.61 14.91 3.62
N LEU A 109 8.20 16.02 4.20
CA LEU A 109 6.93 16.67 3.92
C LEU A 109 7.17 18.00 3.21
N GLN A 110 6.32 18.33 2.24
CA GLN A 110 6.31 19.60 1.55
C GLN A 110 5.14 20.44 2.08
N GLU A 111 5.45 21.31 3.02
CA GLU A 111 4.44 22.16 3.66
C GLU A 111 4.17 23.40 2.81
N LYS A 112 2.94 23.56 2.32
CA LYS A 112 2.55 24.76 1.57
C LYS A 112 2.29 25.92 2.54
N VAL A 113 3.03 27.02 2.39
CA VAL A 113 2.91 28.24 3.18
C VAL A 113 2.71 29.42 2.22
N GLY A 114 1.49 29.91 2.10
CA GLY A 114 1.12 30.85 1.03
C GLY A 114 1.31 30.21 -0.35
N ASP A 115 2.10 30.86 -1.20
CA ASP A 115 2.39 30.35 -2.55
C ASP A 115 3.69 29.55 -2.66
N ARG A 116 4.35 29.27 -1.53
CA ARG A 116 5.63 28.55 -1.49
C ARG A 116 5.49 27.22 -0.77
N TYR A 117 6.41 26.30 -1.07
CA TYR A 117 6.60 25.07 -0.33
C TYR A 117 7.83 25.20 0.59
N GLU A 118 7.68 24.73 1.83
CA GLU A 118 8.77 24.57 2.78
C GLU A 118 9.06 23.09 2.99
N THR A 119 10.27 22.67 2.68
CA THR A 119 10.71 21.29 2.90
C THR A 119 10.89 21.02 4.39
N TRP A 120 10.31 19.95 4.87
CA TRP A 120 10.47 19.48 6.23
C TRP A 120 10.97 18.05 6.25
N ASN A 121 12.26 17.88 6.58
CA ASN A 121 12.91 16.58 6.72
C ASN A 121 12.76 16.08 8.16
N ILE A 122 12.13 14.94 8.32
CA ILE A 122 11.86 14.28 9.60
C ILE A 122 12.67 12.98 9.61
N VAL A 123 13.63 12.87 10.52
CA VAL A 123 14.36 11.62 10.76
C VAL A 123 13.73 10.94 11.98
N ALA A 124 12.96 9.90 11.73
CA ALA A 124 12.33 9.13 12.81
C ALA A 124 13.39 8.24 13.49
N PRO A 125 13.48 8.25 14.84
CA PRO A 125 14.37 7.34 15.55
C PRO A 125 13.89 5.89 15.36
N PRO A 126 14.80 4.89 15.40
CA PRO A 126 14.38 3.50 15.42
C PRO A 126 13.57 3.20 16.68
N LEU A 127 12.44 2.50 16.53
CA LEU A 127 11.68 1.95 17.65
C LEU A 127 12.04 0.47 17.87
N PRO A 128 11.86 -0.04 19.10
CA PRO A 128 12.08 -1.46 19.39
C PRO A 128 11.22 -2.39 18.53
N GLY A 129 11.68 -3.62 18.38
CA GLY A 129 10.97 -4.68 17.70
C GLY A 129 11.37 -4.86 16.24
N THR A 130 10.98 -6.01 15.69
CA THR A 130 11.20 -6.39 14.29
C THR A 130 9.87 -6.63 13.61
N PRO A 131 9.57 -5.97 12.47
CA PRO A 131 8.30 -6.17 11.77
C PRO A 131 8.05 -7.65 11.45
N GLY A 132 6.85 -8.14 11.75
CA GLY A 132 6.47 -9.53 11.53
C GLY A 132 6.93 -10.53 12.59
N VAL A 133 7.66 -10.08 13.62
CA VAL A 133 8.04 -10.90 14.78
C VAL A 133 7.13 -10.56 15.96
N ASP A 134 6.68 -11.60 16.68
CA ASP A 134 5.87 -11.43 17.88
C ASP A 134 6.79 -11.23 19.10
N ASP A 135 7.24 -10.01 19.28
CA ASP A 135 8.20 -9.60 20.31
C ASP A 135 7.60 -8.63 21.35
N GLY A 136 6.28 -8.43 21.31
CA GLY A 136 5.54 -7.58 22.25
C GLY A 136 5.65 -6.07 21.97
N PHE A 137 6.30 -5.67 20.85
CA PHE A 137 6.40 -4.28 20.42
C PHE A 137 5.44 -3.96 19.26
N GLY A 138 5.37 -2.69 18.89
CA GLY A 138 4.53 -2.22 17.80
C GLY A 138 3.03 -2.36 18.12
N ALA A 139 2.24 -2.82 17.16
CA ALA A 139 0.79 -3.01 17.34
C ALA A 139 0.42 -4.02 18.43
N GLY A 140 1.35 -4.89 18.83
CA GLY A 140 1.20 -5.82 19.96
C GLY A 140 1.49 -5.20 21.34
N GLY A 141 1.95 -3.95 21.41
CA GLY A 141 2.13 -3.21 22.67
C GLY A 141 0.78 -2.85 23.28
N GLY A 142 0.64 -3.00 24.61
CA GLY A 142 -0.62 -2.64 25.28
C GLY A 142 -0.89 -1.12 25.27
N PRO A 143 -2.13 -0.72 25.57
CA PRO A 143 -2.57 0.69 25.53
C PRO A 143 -1.69 1.68 26.28
N ALA A 144 -1.18 1.28 27.47
CA ALA A 144 -0.27 2.09 28.29
C ALA A 144 1.02 2.44 27.54
N HIS A 145 1.59 1.47 26.83
CA HIS A 145 2.81 1.66 26.07
C HIS A 145 2.64 2.69 24.94
N HIS A 146 1.53 2.61 24.23
CA HIS A 146 1.25 3.57 23.14
C HIS A 146 1.09 5.00 23.63
N VAL A 147 0.37 5.20 24.74
CA VAL A 147 0.21 6.54 25.35
C VAL A 147 1.54 7.09 25.83
N GLN A 148 2.32 6.29 26.53
CA GLN A 148 3.63 6.72 27.03
C GLN A 148 4.56 7.08 25.87
N SER A 149 4.64 6.24 24.86
CA SER A 149 5.46 6.47 23.67
C SER A 149 5.07 7.77 22.96
N ALA A 150 3.76 8.00 22.78
CA ALA A 150 3.24 9.21 22.13
C ALA A 150 3.60 10.48 22.93
N LEU A 151 3.40 10.49 24.25
CA LEU A 151 3.68 11.66 25.10
C LEU A 151 5.19 11.92 25.24
N VAL A 152 6.01 10.87 25.36
CA VAL A 152 7.48 11.00 25.42
C VAL A 152 8.00 11.55 24.09
N TRP A 153 7.53 11.00 22.97
CA TRP A 153 7.94 11.49 21.65
C TRP A 153 7.56 12.96 21.44
N LEU A 154 6.35 13.33 21.84
CA LEU A 154 5.88 14.71 21.73
C LEU A 154 6.70 15.67 22.58
N ASP A 155 7.06 15.31 23.84
CA ASP A 155 7.92 16.13 24.68
C ASP A 155 9.32 16.30 24.06
N HIS A 156 9.90 15.23 23.50
CA HIS A 156 11.19 15.32 22.80
C HIS A 156 11.11 16.20 21.55
N ALA A 157 10.04 16.08 20.75
CA ALA A 157 9.84 16.92 19.57
C ALA A 157 9.76 18.41 19.94
N LEU A 158 9.04 18.73 21.02
CA LEU A 158 8.92 20.11 21.53
C LEU A 158 10.23 20.61 22.16
N ALA A 159 11.01 19.74 22.79
CA ALA A 159 12.32 20.10 23.35
C ALA A 159 13.34 20.50 22.27
N ALA A 160 13.22 19.93 21.07
CA ALA A 160 14.09 20.25 19.93
C ALA A 160 13.75 21.61 19.27
N VAL A 161 12.66 22.28 19.63
CA VAL A 161 12.30 23.59 19.09
C VAL A 161 13.22 24.68 19.71
N PRO A 162 13.93 25.50 18.93
CA PRO A 162 14.84 26.52 19.45
C PRO A 162 14.22 27.52 20.43
N ALA A 163 12.93 27.78 20.30
CA ALA A 163 12.14 28.62 21.21
C ALA A 163 11.55 27.83 22.40
N GLY A 164 12.22 26.80 22.88
CA GLY A 164 11.71 25.83 23.85
C GLY A 164 11.20 26.43 25.18
N HIS A 165 11.73 27.56 25.64
CA HIS A 165 11.22 28.27 26.80
C HIS A 165 9.80 28.80 26.58
N ALA A 166 9.40 29.19 25.38
CA ALA A 166 8.03 29.60 25.07
C ALA A 166 7.04 28.41 25.11
N LEU A 167 7.52 27.18 24.95
CA LEU A 167 6.74 25.95 25.01
C LEU A 167 6.77 25.26 26.39
N ALA A 168 7.47 25.86 27.38
CA ALA A 168 7.58 25.31 28.74
C ALA A 168 6.22 24.97 29.40
N PRO A 169 5.17 25.83 29.30
CA PRO A 169 3.86 25.49 29.83
C PRO A 169 3.23 24.25 29.20
N LEU A 170 3.41 24.07 27.88
CA LEU A 170 2.91 22.92 27.16
C LEU A 170 3.65 21.67 27.57
N ARG A 171 4.99 21.69 27.63
CA ARG A 171 5.81 20.55 28.07
C ARG A 171 5.49 20.16 29.51
N THR A 172 5.22 21.12 30.40
CA THR A 172 4.78 20.85 31.76
C THR A 172 3.43 20.11 31.78
N ALA A 173 2.46 20.54 30.95
CA ALA A 173 1.16 19.88 30.85
C ALA A 173 1.27 18.45 30.27
N ILE A 174 2.11 18.25 29.27
CA ILE A 174 2.42 16.91 28.71
C ILE A 174 3.09 16.02 29.77
N GLY A 175 4.06 16.57 30.52
CA GLY A 175 4.71 15.86 31.62
C GLY A 175 3.74 15.51 32.75
N HIS A 176 2.70 16.31 32.99
CA HIS A 176 1.62 15.94 33.91
C HIS A 176 0.81 14.74 33.37
N ALA A 177 0.38 14.78 32.10
CA ALA A 177 -0.34 13.66 31.46
C ALA A 177 0.51 12.37 31.46
N LEU A 178 1.82 12.48 31.21
CA LEU A 178 2.75 11.35 31.27
C LEU A 178 2.84 10.73 32.68
N ARG A 179 2.92 11.56 33.72
CA ARG A 179 2.90 11.04 35.11
C ARG A 179 1.61 10.32 35.44
N GLN A 180 0.47 10.78 34.96
CA GLN A 180 -0.81 10.08 35.13
C GLN A 180 -0.81 8.73 34.43
N ALA A 181 -0.19 8.64 33.24
CA ALA A 181 -0.05 7.38 32.52
C ALA A 181 0.87 6.36 33.23
N LEU A 182 1.82 6.82 34.07
CA LEU A 182 2.79 5.98 34.76
C LEU A 182 2.32 5.44 36.13
N VAL A 183 1.42 6.16 36.81
CA VAL A 183 1.11 5.96 38.28
C VAL A 183 -0.05 5.00 38.52
N GLY A 184 -0.38 4.06 37.76
CA GLY A 184 -1.28 3.07 38.35
C GLY A 184 -2.36 2.47 37.52
N GLY A 185 -1.99 2.02 36.39
CA GLY A 185 -2.98 1.45 35.46
C GLY A 185 -3.81 2.58 34.85
N ILE A 186 -4.00 2.53 33.55
CA ILE A 186 -4.69 3.62 32.84
C ILE A 186 -6.14 3.71 33.34
N ILE A 187 -6.44 4.69 34.15
CA ILE A 187 -7.80 5.20 34.30
C ILE A 187 -8.01 6.13 33.10
N ALA A 188 -8.59 5.59 32.02
CA ALA A 188 -8.73 6.26 30.73
C ALA A 188 -9.32 7.69 30.88
N ASP A 189 -10.31 7.85 31.74
CA ASP A 189 -10.97 9.14 31.99
C ASP A 189 -10.04 10.20 32.58
N VAL A 190 -9.21 9.83 33.56
CA VAL A 190 -8.25 10.78 34.20
C VAL A 190 -7.19 11.20 33.20
N LEU A 191 -6.70 10.24 32.41
CA LEU A 191 -5.70 10.53 31.38
C LEU A 191 -6.29 11.37 30.24
N ALA A 192 -7.52 11.10 29.82
CA ALA A 192 -8.22 11.90 28.81
C ALA A 192 -8.38 13.36 29.25
N VAL A 193 -8.73 13.62 30.54
CA VAL A 193 -8.79 14.97 31.10
C VAL A 193 -7.41 15.65 31.08
N ALA A 194 -6.35 14.95 31.43
CA ALA A 194 -4.99 15.53 31.44
C ALA A 194 -4.52 15.85 30.00
N VAL A 195 -4.77 14.94 29.04
CA VAL A 195 -4.46 15.14 27.61
C VAL A 195 -5.26 16.31 27.05
N LYS A 196 -6.55 16.42 27.37
CA LYS A 196 -7.39 17.55 26.98
C LYS A 196 -6.89 18.89 27.58
N GLY A 197 -6.41 18.85 28.81
CA GLY A 197 -5.79 20.03 29.48
C GLY A 197 -4.52 20.48 28.70
N ALA A 198 -3.64 19.55 28.33
CA ALA A 198 -2.46 19.83 27.52
C ALA A 198 -2.83 20.40 26.13
N LEU A 199 -3.88 19.86 25.49
CA LEU A 199 -4.40 20.41 24.23
C LEU A 199 -4.89 21.84 24.35
N GLN A 200 -5.57 22.18 25.44
CA GLN A 200 -6.01 23.59 25.70
C GLN A 200 -4.82 24.54 25.89
N VAL A 201 -3.75 24.09 26.53
CA VAL A 201 -2.49 24.85 26.61
C VAL A 201 -1.89 25.08 25.24
N ALA A 202 -1.78 24.03 24.40
CA ALA A 202 -1.28 24.14 23.04
C ALA A 202 -2.08 25.16 22.21
N ARG A 203 -3.40 25.07 22.22
CA ARG A 203 -4.31 26.02 21.55
C ARG A 203 -4.20 27.45 22.04
N THR A 204 -3.92 27.64 23.31
CA THR A 204 -3.71 28.95 23.86
C THR A 204 -2.40 29.56 23.37
N LEU A 205 -1.33 28.76 23.32
CA LEU A 205 -0.05 29.18 22.78
C LEU A 205 -0.12 29.45 21.26
N ASP A 206 -0.85 28.63 20.50
CA ASP A 206 -1.08 28.85 19.07
C ASP A 206 -1.72 30.24 18.81
N ARG A 207 -2.77 30.59 19.56
CA ARG A 207 -3.39 31.90 19.45
C ARG A 207 -2.46 33.04 19.88
N LEU A 208 -1.71 32.85 20.96
CA LEU A 208 -0.75 33.87 21.47
C LEU A 208 0.37 34.14 20.49
N PHE A 209 0.83 33.09 19.78
CA PHE A 209 1.92 33.20 18.82
C PHE A 209 1.47 33.33 17.37
N SER A 210 0.18 33.44 17.09
CA SER A 210 -0.39 33.45 15.74
C SER A 210 0.30 34.38 14.74
N SER A 211 0.73 35.59 15.19
CA SER A 211 1.47 36.54 14.34
C SER A 211 2.93 36.16 14.08
N ARG A 212 3.51 35.25 14.86
CA ARG A 212 4.90 34.78 14.72
C ARG A 212 5.01 33.48 13.92
N LEU A 213 4.00 32.59 14.00
CA LEU A 213 4.03 31.25 13.41
C LEU A 213 4.38 31.22 11.91
N PRO A 214 3.90 32.17 11.07
CA PRO A 214 4.29 32.18 9.65
C PRO A 214 5.79 32.42 9.43
N ARG A 215 6.50 33.00 10.40
CA ARG A 215 7.93 33.37 10.32
C ARG A 215 8.84 32.41 11.10
N GLU A 216 8.28 31.57 11.96
CA GLU A 216 8.99 30.63 12.83
C GLU A 216 8.55 29.17 12.54
N PRO A 217 9.04 28.54 11.43
CA PRO A 217 8.55 27.22 11.01
C PRO A 217 8.65 26.13 12.09
N LEU A 218 9.74 26.12 12.86
CA LEU A 218 9.93 25.11 13.92
C LEU A 218 8.94 25.28 15.07
N LEU A 219 8.63 26.53 15.48
CA LEU A 219 7.63 26.79 16.49
C LEU A 219 6.23 26.38 15.99
N ARG A 220 5.89 26.74 14.76
CA ARG A 220 4.63 26.36 14.11
C ARG A 220 4.48 24.84 14.10
N ARG A 221 5.47 24.12 13.57
CA ARG A 221 5.47 22.66 13.47
C ARG A 221 5.35 22.00 14.84
N GLY A 222 6.07 22.49 15.85
CA GLY A 222 5.97 21.97 17.22
C GLY A 222 4.57 22.12 17.81
N LEU A 223 3.95 23.30 17.68
CA LEU A 223 2.59 23.56 18.19
C LEU A 223 1.55 22.72 17.42
N TYR A 224 1.61 22.68 16.08
CA TYR A 224 0.66 21.94 15.28
C TYR A 224 0.77 20.43 15.50
N LEU A 225 1.99 19.88 15.69
CA LEU A 225 2.17 18.49 16.11
C LEU A 225 1.52 18.22 17.46
N ALA A 226 1.72 19.12 18.44
CA ALA A 226 1.12 18.94 19.75
C ALA A 226 -0.41 18.98 19.70
N GLU A 227 -0.99 19.93 18.99
CA GLU A 227 -2.44 20.02 18.83
C GLU A 227 -3.02 18.80 18.11
N LEU A 228 -2.38 18.35 17.03
CA LEU A 228 -2.81 17.20 16.25
C LEU A 228 -2.79 15.91 17.10
N PHE A 229 -1.63 15.61 17.69
CA PHE A 229 -1.47 14.33 18.39
C PHE A 229 -2.17 14.31 19.75
N LEU A 230 -2.30 15.44 20.44
CA LEU A 230 -3.11 15.48 21.67
C LEU A 230 -4.61 15.34 21.36
N ALA A 231 -5.10 15.90 20.25
CA ALA A 231 -6.48 15.69 19.81
C ALA A 231 -6.71 14.22 19.38
N ALA A 232 -5.80 13.65 18.61
CA ALA A 232 -5.86 12.25 18.19
C ALA A 232 -5.82 11.31 19.40
N LEU A 233 -4.91 11.53 20.35
CA LEU A 233 -4.78 10.74 21.56
C LEU A 233 -6.02 10.89 22.48
N HIS A 234 -6.57 12.11 22.62
CA HIS A 234 -7.83 12.33 23.33
C HIS A 234 -8.96 11.51 22.71
N GLY A 235 -9.11 11.57 21.40
CA GLY A 235 -10.13 10.79 20.70
C GLY A 235 -9.96 9.29 20.89
N TRP A 236 -8.74 8.77 20.82
CA TRP A 236 -8.47 7.36 21.10
C TRP A 236 -8.83 6.97 22.54
N LEU A 237 -8.46 7.77 23.53
CA LEU A 237 -8.75 7.52 24.95
C LEU A 237 -10.26 7.49 25.24
N VAL A 238 -11.03 8.37 24.63
CA VAL A 238 -12.47 8.53 24.90
C VAL A 238 -13.33 7.58 24.07
N ASP A 239 -12.99 7.42 22.79
CA ASP A 239 -13.86 6.71 21.86
C ASP A 239 -13.40 5.26 21.57
N VAL A 240 -12.10 4.97 21.55
CA VAL A 240 -11.59 3.67 21.12
C VAL A 240 -11.22 2.79 22.29
N LEU A 241 -10.34 3.24 23.18
CA LEU A 241 -9.83 2.45 24.31
C LEU A 241 -10.93 1.78 25.17
N PRO A 242 -12.07 2.44 25.49
CA PRO A 242 -13.12 1.81 26.26
C PRO A 242 -13.82 0.63 25.57
N ARG A 243 -13.57 0.44 24.25
CA ARG A 243 -14.17 -0.61 23.43
C ARG A 243 -13.20 -1.76 23.12
N GLU A 244 -11.92 -1.60 23.39
CA GLU A 244 -10.91 -2.66 23.21
C GLU A 244 -11.25 -3.91 24.05
N GLY A 245 -10.94 -5.09 23.52
CA GLY A 245 -11.17 -6.37 24.18
C GLY A 245 -12.64 -6.82 24.28
N ARG A 246 -13.57 -6.13 23.61
CA ARG A 246 -15.01 -6.48 23.62
C ARG A 246 -15.44 -7.43 22.49
N GLY A 247 -14.47 -7.95 21.70
CA GLY A 247 -14.76 -8.87 20.59
C GLY A 247 -15.38 -8.20 19.36
N VAL A 248 -15.32 -6.86 19.30
CA VAL A 248 -15.73 -6.04 18.15
C VAL A 248 -14.61 -5.08 17.80
N ASP A 249 -14.52 -4.67 16.54
CA ASP A 249 -13.56 -3.65 16.12
C ASP A 249 -13.82 -2.34 16.89
N PRO A 250 -12.89 -1.89 17.76
CA PRO A 250 -13.11 -0.71 18.60
C PRO A 250 -13.14 0.61 17.80
N TRP A 251 -12.70 0.59 16.53
CA TRP A 251 -12.65 1.75 15.63
C TRP A 251 -13.90 1.89 14.75
N ALA A 252 -14.68 0.81 14.59
CA ALA A 252 -15.76 0.71 13.61
C ALA A 252 -16.81 1.83 13.75
N HIS A 253 -17.18 2.21 14.97
CA HIS A 253 -18.19 3.25 15.23
C HIS A 253 -17.76 4.67 14.79
N LEU A 254 -16.48 4.88 14.41
CA LEU A 254 -15.97 6.13 13.88
C LEU A 254 -15.99 6.16 12.35
N ASN A 255 -16.29 5.04 11.70
CA ASN A 255 -16.15 4.91 10.25
C ASN A 255 -17.23 5.64 9.43
N ASP A 256 -18.26 6.18 10.06
CA ASP A 256 -19.26 7.04 9.41
C ASP A 256 -18.86 8.53 9.41
N ARG A 257 -17.77 8.88 10.09
CA ARG A 257 -17.29 10.27 10.23
C ARG A 257 -16.05 10.48 9.38
N GLU A 258 -15.87 11.69 8.89
CA GLU A 258 -14.66 12.13 8.19
C GLU A 258 -13.54 12.45 9.20
N LEU A 259 -12.28 12.04 8.90
CA LEU A 259 -11.15 12.15 9.84
C LEU A 259 -10.88 13.59 10.31
N ARG A 260 -10.84 14.57 9.40
CA ARG A 260 -10.54 15.96 9.75
C ARG A 260 -11.64 16.58 10.61
N ASP A 261 -12.89 16.25 10.31
CA ASP A 261 -14.03 16.70 11.10
C ASP A 261 -14.04 16.05 12.49
N TYR A 262 -13.63 14.77 12.55
CA TYR A 262 -13.43 14.08 13.82
C TYR A 262 -12.33 14.73 14.67
N LEU A 263 -11.16 15.03 14.08
CA LEU A 263 -10.05 15.69 14.77
C LEU A 263 -10.47 17.08 15.31
N VAL A 264 -11.23 17.84 14.53
CA VAL A 264 -11.80 19.13 14.99
C VAL A 264 -12.77 18.92 16.15
N ALA A 265 -13.63 17.91 16.11
CA ALA A 265 -14.53 17.58 17.22
C ALA A 265 -13.77 17.18 18.50
N GLN A 266 -12.58 16.57 18.37
CA GLN A 266 -11.71 16.26 19.50
C GLN A 266 -10.90 17.47 19.99
N GLY A 267 -10.96 18.59 19.30
CA GLY A 267 -10.39 19.87 19.72
C GLY A 267 -9.19 20.37 18.91
N ALA A 268 -8.78 19.70 17.85
CA ALA A 268 -7.78 20.25 16.93
C ALA A 268 -8.34 21.49 16.20
N PRO A 269 -7.57 22.57 16.02
CA PRO A 269 -7.97 23.66 15.13
C PRO A 269 -8.11 23.17 13.69
N ARG A 270 -9.00 23.79 12.89
CA ARG A 270 -9.22 23.38 11.50
C ARG A 270 -7.94 23.43 10.65
N HIS A 271 -7.14 24.48 10.80
CA HIS A 271 -5.87 24.60 10.07
C HIS A 271 -4.86 23.51 10.44
N VAL A 272 -4.96 22.90 11.63
CA VAL A 272 -4.16 21.74 12.04
C VAL A 272 -4.73 20.45 11.48
N ALA A 273 -6.05 20.31 11.44
CA ALA A 273 -6.70 19.17 10.80
C ALA A 273 -6.48 19.13 9.27
N ASP A 274 -6.24 20.29 8.65
CA ASP A 274 -5.91 20.42 7.22
C ASP A 274 -4.39 20.50 6.94
N TRP A 275 -3.56 20.38 7.98
CA TRP A 275 -2.12 20.53 7.86
C TRP A 275 -1.45 19.35 7.12
N VAL A 276 -0.22 19.60 6.59
CA VAL A 276 0.50 18.65 5.74
C VAL A 276 0.66 17.25 6.33
N VAL A 277 0.78 17.11 7.66
CA VAL A 277 0.86 15.79 8.32
C VAL A 277 -0.42 14.98 8.12
N VAL A 278 -1.57 15.64 8.19
CA VAL A 278 -2.87 15.00 7.92
C VAL A 278 -3.05 14.83 6.40
N LYS A 279 -2.73 15.87 5.60
CA LYS A 279 -2.77 15.78 4.12
C LYS A 279 -1.96 14.60 3.60
N ALA A 280 -0.81 14.30 4.20
CA ALA A 280 0.03 13.16 3.82
C ALA A 280 -0.71 11.81 3.87
N LEU A 281 -1.68 11.63 4.79
CA LEU A 281 -2.50 10.42 4.83
C LEU A 281 -3.44 10.32 3.63
N TYR A 282 -3.95 11.47 3.15
CA TYR A 282 -4.83 11.53 1.98
C TYR A 282 -4.04 11.28 0.70
N ASP A 283 -2.85 11.87 0.58
CA ASP A 283 -1.98 11.71 -0.59
C ASP A 283 -1.50 10.25 -0.70
N LEU A 284 -0.91 9.70 0.38
CA LEU A 284 -0.40 8.32 0.39
C LEU A 284 -1.50 7.25 0.35
N GLY A 285 -2.70 7.57 0.85
CA GLY A 285 -3.88 6.71 0.80
C GLY A 285 -4.72 6.85 -0.47
N PHE A 286 -4.32 7.74 -1.39
CA PHE A 286 -5.08 8.09 -2.60
C PHE A 286 -6.54 8.41 -2.29
N ALA A 287 -6.78 9.10 -1.18
CA ALA A 287 -8.07 9.22 -0.52
C ALA A 287 -8.86 10.45 -1.00
N TYR A 288 -8.96 10.63 -2.32
CA TYR A 288 -9.66 11.75 -2.95
C TYR A 288 -10.81 11.25 -3.82
N ARG A 289 -11.96 11.93 -3.75
CA ARG A 289 -13.13 11.61 -4.57
C ARG A 289 -12.79 11.73 -6.06
N GLY A 290 -13.04 10.66 -6.82
CA GLY A 290 -12.74 10.61 -8.25
C GLY A 290 -11.26 10.84 -8.60
N GLY A 291 -10.34 10.63 -7.64
CA GLY A 291 -8.91 10.85 -7.85
C GLY A 291 -8.49 12.33 -7.92
N ASP A 292 -9.37 13.27 -7.60
CA ASP A 292 -9.13 14.70 -7.71
C ASP A 292 -8.42 15.26 -6.47
N ALA A 293 -7.10 15.23 -6.44
CA ALA A 293 -6.26 15.73 -5.36
C ALA A 293 -5.96 17.24 -5.46
N SER A 294 -6.59 17.96 -6.38
CA SER A 294 -6.38 19.41 -6.58
C SER A 294 -6.76 20.25 -5.34
N SER A 295 -7.64 19.72 -4.48
CA SER A 295 -8.01 20.32 -3.20
C SER A 295 -8.20 19.24 -2.14
N LEU A 296 -7.76 19.51 -0.91
CA LEU A 296 -8.02 18.66 0.25
C LEU A 296 -9.53 18.56 0.58
N ASP A 297 -10.36 19.46 0.08
CA ASP A 297 -11.82 19.39 0.21
C ASP A 297 -12.43 18.17 -0.49
N ASN A 298 -11.74 17.65 -1.52
CA ASN A 298 -12.11 16.40 -2.17
C ASN A 298 -11.65 15.17 -1.38
N GLY A 299 -10.81 15.34 -0.37
CA GLY A 299 -10.27 14.28 0.47
C GLY A 299 -11.32 13.68 1.39
N GLN A 300 -11.31 12.36 1.54
CA GLN A 300 -12.22 11.60 2.40
C GLN A 300 -11.51 10.39 3.01
N ILE A 301 -11.42 10.35 4.34
CA ILE A 301 -10.97 9.16 5.07
C ILE A 301 -11.93 8.90 6.23
N ALA A 302 -12.42 7.67 6.37
CA ALA A 302 -13.18 7.24 7.55
C ALA A 302 -12.35 7.44 8.82
N ALA A 303 -12.92 8.10 9.83
CA ALA A 303 -12.17 8.52 11.01
C ALA A 303 -11.54 7.35 11.78
N GLY A 304 -12.20 6.20 11.86
CA GLY A 304 -11.64 5.01 12.50
C GLY A 304 -10.37 4.52 11.79
N VAL A 305 -10.40 4.46 10.45
CA VAL A 305 -9.24 4.09 9.62
C VAL A 305 -8.13 5.13 9.73
N GLY A 306 -8.47 6.40 9.52
CA GLY A 306 -7.49 7.50 9.50
C GLY A 306 -6.81 7.73 10.84
N LEU A 307 -7.56 7.73 11.95
CA LEU A 307 -7.03 7.86 13.29
C LEU A 307 -6.08 6.71 13.66
N LYS A 308 -6.45 5.47 13.31
CA LYS A 308 -5.61 4.28 13.52
C LYS A 308 -4.26 4.44 12.81
N ILE A 309 -4.26 4.84 11.53
CA ILE A 309 -3.05 5.04 10.75
C ILE A 309 -2.24 6.23 11.28
N LEU A 310 -2.90 7.37 11.60
CA LEU A 310 -2.26 8.57 12.15
C LEU A 310 -1.49 8.28 13.43
N LEU A 311 -2.00 7.40 14.30
CA LEU A 311 -1.33 7.02 15.53
C LEU A 311 -0.24 5.94 15.31
N ARG A 312 -0.39 5.07 14.30
CA ARG A 312 0.58 3.99 14.04
C ARG A 312 1.84 4.45 13.31
N ILE A 313 1.72 5.40 12.41
CA ILE A 313 2.89 5.91 11.67
C ILE A 313 3.99 6.40 12.61
N PRO A 314 3.74 7.25 13.64
CA PRO A 314 4.79 7.69 14.54
C PRO A 314 5.04 6.79 15.75
N PHE A 315 4.07 5.97 16.18
CA PHE A 315 4.13 5.29 17.49
C PHE A 315 3.93 3.78 17.45
N GLY A 316 3.46 3.21 16.36
CA GLY A 316 3.10 1.80 16.27
C GLY A 316 4.00 0.97 15.35
N PHE A 317 5.07 1.54 14.80
CA PHE A 317 6.00 0.82 13.93
C PHE A 317 7.09 0.07 14.72
N LYS A 318 7.72 -0.90 14.07
CA LYS A 318 8.89 -1.63 14.56
C LYS A 318 10.09 -1.34 13.67
N GLY A 319 11.26 -1.13 14.28
CA GLY A 319 12.50 -0.78 13.60
C GLY A 319 12.43 0.60 12.96
N ALA A 320 11.91 0.72 11.75
CA ALA A 320 11.74 1.96 11.00
C ALA A 320 10.27 2.20 10.62
N PRO A 321 9.84 3.46 10.45
CA PRO A 321 8.46 3.76 10.05
C PRO A 321 8.10 3.24 8.66
N LEU A 322 9.08 3.23 7.75
CA LEU A 322 8.95 2.70 6.38
C LEU A 322 10.08 1.73 6.08
N TRP A 323 9.83 0.82 5.14
CA TRP A 323 10.79 -0.17 4.67
C TRP A 323 10.75 -0.19 3.14
N ARG A 324 11.88 0.15 2.51
CA ARG A 324 12.05 0.15 1.06
C ARG A 324 12.49 -1.23 0.57
N MET A 325 12.00 -1.61 -0.57
CA MET A 325 12.45 -2.82 -1.27
C MET A 325 13.74 -2.53 -2.02
N LYS A 326 14.71 -3.46 -1.97
CA LYS A 326 16.00 -3.34 -2.69
C LYS A 326 15.91 -3.84 -4.13
N SER A 327 14.73 -4.25 -4.56
CA SER A 327 14.38 -4.61 -5.95
C SER A 327 12.89 -4.36 -6.15
N GLY A 328 12.35 -4.65 -7.33
CA GLY A 328 10.92 -4.54 -7.58
C GLY A 328 10.08 -5.38 -6.61
N MET A 329 8.86 -4.93 -6.33
CA MET A 329 7.94 -5.66 -5.43
C MET A 329 7.65 -7.08 -5.94
N GLY A 330 7.63 -7.29 -7.26
CA GLY A 330 7.54 -8.62 -7.86
C GLY A 330 8.65 -9.53 -7.37
N ASP A 331 9.88 -9.05 -7.42
CA ASP A 331 11.07 -9.83 -7.06
C ASP A 331 11.19 -10.04 -5.55
N THR A 332 10.85 -8.99 -4.77
CA THR A 332 11.04 -8.94 -3.32
C THR A 332 9.94 -9.67 -2.55
N VAL A 333 8.70 -9.61 -3.03
CA VAL A 333 7.52 -10.09 -2.32
C VAL A 333 6.88 -11.29 -3.05
N PHE A 334 6.63 -11.16 -4.35
CA PHE A 334 5.88 -12.18 -5.08
C PHE A 334 6.72 -13.40 -5.45
N THR A 335 8.00 -13.23 -5.76
CA THR A 335 8.88 -14.37 -6.08
C THR A 335 9.05 -15.33 -4.90
N PRO A 336 9.36 -14.90 -3.66
CA PRO A 336 9.42 -15.81 -2.50
C PRO A 336 8.10 -16.54 -2.27
N LEU A 337 6.97 -15.84 -2.32
CA LEU A 337 5.65 -16.44 -2.13
C LEU A 337 5.32 -17.46 -3.22
N TYR A 338 5.60 -17.13 -4.49
CA TYR A 338 5.39 -18.00 -5.63
C TYR A 338 6.23 -19.27 -5.52
N GLU A 339 7.53 -19.13 -5.29
CA GLU A 339 8.45 -20.26 -5.22
C GLU A 339 8.11 -21.21 -4.06
N VAL A 340 7.80 -20.68 -2.87
CA VAL A 340 7.38 -21.51 -1.73
C VAL A 340 6.05 -22.22 -2.03
N CYS A 341 5.05 -21.50 -2.55
CA CYS A 341 3.78 -22.13 -2.93
C CYS A 341 3.98 -23.22 -3.99
N ARG A 342 4.82 -22.97 -5.01
CA ARG A 342 5.16 -23.94 -6.05
C ARG A 342 5.88 -25.17 -5.45
N GLN A 343 6.84 -24.98 -4.55
CA GLN A 343 7.54 -26.06 -3.84
C GLN A 343 6.60 -26.89 -2.99
N ARG A 344 5.54 -26.29 -2.46
CA ARG A 344 4.47 -26.97 -1.70
C ARG A 344 3.41 -27.65 -2.59
N GLY A 345 3.54 -27.56 -3.92
CA GLY A 345 2.65 -28.23 -4.88
C GLY A 345 1.42 -27.43 -5.30
N VAL A 346 1.40 -26.12 -5.07
CA VAL A 346 0.35 -25.23 -5.62
C VAL A 346 0.48 -25.18 -7.15
N ASP A 347 -0.62 -25.42 -7.87
CA ASP A 347 -0.69 -25.33 -9.32
C ASP A 347 -1.00 -23.88 -9.75
N PHE A 348 -0.14 -23.29 -10.58
CA PHE A 348 -0.31 -21.93 -11.10
C PHE A 348 -0.70 -21.98 -12.58
N ARG A 349 -1.88 -21.44 -12.88
CA ARG A 349 -2.43 -21.33 -14.24
C ARG A 349 -2.34 -19.86 -14.69
N PHE A 350 -1.24 -19.50 -15.34
CA PHE A 350 -1.10 -18.20 -16.00
C PHE A 350 -1.92 -18.16 -17.28
N PHE A 351 -2.25 -16.96 -17.77
CA PHE A 351 -3.13 -16.74 -18.92
C PHE A 351 -4.53 -17.35 -18.77
N HIS A 352 -5.02 -17.47 -17.53
CA HIS A 352 -6.35 -17.98 -17.25
C HIS A 352 -7.17 -16.86 -16.54
N ARG A 353 -8.03 -16.22 -17.31
CA ARG A 353 -8.88 -15.12 -16.83
C ARG A 353 -10.26 -15.66 -16.44
N ALA A 354 -10.59 -15.61 -15.14
CA ALA A 354 -11.95 -15.84 -14.68
C ALA A 354 -12.87 -14.72 -15.18
N THR A 355 -13.99 -15.07 -15.80
CA THR A 355 -14.92 -14.11 -16.42
C THR A 355 -16.31 -14.12 -15.82
N ARG A 356 -16.74 -15.20 -15.15
CA ARG A 356 -18.04 -15.30 -14.47
C ARG A 356 -17.97 -16.30 -13.32
N LEU A 357 -18.64 -15.96 -12.23
CA LEU A 357 -19.00 -16.88 -11.14
C LEU A 357 -20.49 -17.23 -11.27
N GLY A 358 -20.79 -18.49 -11.56
CA GLY A 358 -22.14 -19.00 -11.65
C GLY A 358 -22.61 -19.56 -10.31
N LEU A 359 -23.85 -19.22 -9.92
CA LEU A 359 -24.50 -19.77 -8.73
C LEU A 359 -25.36 -20.97 -9.10
N ASP A 360 -25.45 -21.94 -8.22
CA ASP A 360 -26.42 -23.02 -8.32
C ASP A 360 -27.88 -22.49 -8.28
N ALA A 361 -28.84 -23.36 -8.61
CA ALA A 361 -30.24 -22.97 -8.63
C ALA A 361 -30.73 -22.41 -7.27
N SER A 362 -30.19 -22.91 -6.16
CA SER A 362 -30.51 -22.44 -4.81
C SER A 362 -29.87 -21.07 -4.47
N GLY A 363 -28.85 -20.65 -5.18
CA GLY A 363 -28.03 -19.46 -4.89
C GLY A 363 -27.15 -19.58 -3.66
N ARG A 364 -26.86 -20.82 -3.24
CA ARG A 364 -26.09 -21.09 -2.03
C ARG A 364 -24.66 -21.51 -2.31
N ARG A 365 -24.34 -21.93 -3.54
CA ARG A 365 -23.00 -22.39 -3.91
C ARG A 365 -22.58 -21.83 -5.25
N ILE A 366 -21.28 -21.58 -5.42
CA ILE A 366 -20.67 -21.43 -6.74
C ILE A 366 -20.64 -22.83 -7.36
N ASP A 367 -21.32 -23.03 -8.47
CA ASP A 367 -21.36 -24.28 -9.19
C ASP A 367 -20.46 -24.27 -10.44
N SER A 368 -20.15 -23.09 -10.95
CA SER A 368 -19.32 -22.92 -12.13
C SER A 368 -18.46 -21.64 -12.08
N VAL A 369 -17.29 -21.71 -12.73
CA VAL A 369 -16.43 -20.59 -13.02
C VAL A 369 -16.10 -20.61 -14.50
N ASP A 370 -16.49 -19.58 -15.25
CA ASP A 370 -16.10 -19.45 -16.64
C ASP A 370 -14.69 -18.82 -16.72
N VAL A 371 -13.84 -19.44 -17.54
CA VAL A 371 -12.43 -19.08 -17.65
C VAL A 371 -12.06 -18.93 -19.12
N ASP A 372 -11.55 -17.75 -19.49
CA ASP A 372 -10.92 -17.55 -20.78
C ASP A 372 -9.44 -17.97 -20.67
N VAL A 373 -9.00 -18.95 -21.46
CA VAL A 373 -7.60 -19.30 -21.66
C VAL A 373 -7.05 -18.34 -22.70
N GLN A 374 -6.26 -17.35 -22.27
CA GLN A 374 -5.80 -16.24 -23.09
C GLN A 374 -4.69 -16.64 -24.07
N ALA A 375 -3.81 -17.56 -23.67
CA ALA A 375 -2.72 -18.06 -24.47
C ALA A 375 -2.38 -19.52 -24.12
N GLU A 376 -1.81 -20.24 -25.05
CA GLU A 376 -1.28 -21.60 -24.85
C GLU A 376 0.23 -21.62 -24.93
N THR A 377 0.84 -22.53 -24.18
CA THR A 377 2.29 -22.77 -24.27
C THR A 377 2.64 -23.46 -25.60
N ARG A 378 3.82 -23.12 -26.11
CA ARG A 378 4.37 -23.72 -27.38
C ARG A 378 4.37 -25.25 -27.36
N VAL A 379 4.64 -25.84 -26.21
CA VAL A 379 4.62 -27.29 -26.02
C VAL A 379 3.35 -27.62 -25.24
N PRO A 380 2.38 -28.30 -25.85
CA PRO A 380 1.15 -28.69 -25.20
C PRO A 380 1.39 -29.44 -23.87
N GLY A 381 0.66 -29.07 -22.82
CA GLY A 381 0.77 -29.69 -21.49
C GLY A 381 1.97 -29.25 -20.65
N ARG A 382 2.84 -28.39 -21.16
CA ARG A 382 3.92 -27.80 -20.40
C ARG A 382 3.42 -26.53 -19.71
N SER A 383 3.67 -26.38 -18.40
CA SER A 383 3.33 -25.18 -17.66
C SER A 383 4.23 -23.99 -18.07
N TYR A 384 3.64 -22.80 -18.15
CA TYR A 384 4.39 -21.54 -18.32
C TYR A 384 5.27 -21.27 -17.10
N ARG A 385 6.51 -20.87 -17.33
CA ARG A 385 7.49 -20.53 -16.29
C ARG A 385 7.74 -19.02 -16.32
N PRO A 386 7.18 -18.23 -15.38
CA PRO A 386 7.10 -16.80 -15.53
C PRO A 386 8.40 -16.04 -15.22
N LEU A 387 9.36 -16.65 -14.49
CA LEU A 387 10.52 -15.93 -13.98
C LEU A 387 11.70 -15.93 -14.96
N VAL A 388 12.34 -14.78 -15.08
CA VAL A 388 13.68 -14.57 -15.67
C VAL A 388 14.71 -14.42 -14.56
N GLN A 389 15.99 -14.61 -14.90
CA GLN A 389 17.09 -14.46 -13.93
C GLN A 389 17.84 -13.16 -14.19
N VAL A 390 17.86 -12.26 -13.19
CA VAL A 390 18.63 -11.00 -13.23
C VAL A 390 19.45 -10.90 -11.95
N HIS A 391 20.77 -10.85 -12.07
CA HIS A 391 21.70 -10.82 -10.92
C HIS A 391 21.47 -11.93 -9.86
N GLY A 392 21.05 -13.11 -10.29
CA GLY A 392 20.73 -14.24 -9.41
C GLY A 392 19.36 -14.15 -8.71
N LEU A 393 18.58 -13.13 -9.01
CA LEU A 393 17.20 -13.00 -8.57
C LEU A 393 16.24 -13.59 -9.60
N GLY A 394 15.21 -14.30 -9.14
CA GLY A 394 14.06 -14.65 -9.95
C GLY A 394 13.14 -13.45 -10.10
N CYS A 395 13.01 -12.91 -11.28
CA CYS A 395 12.31 -11.66 -11.56
C CYS A 395 11.15 -11.87 -12.53
N TRP A 396 10.13 -11.03 -12.44
CA TRP A 396 8.97 -11.05 -13.33
C TRP A 396 9.25 -10.16 -14.54
N PRO A 397 9.06 -10.64 -15.80
CA PRO A 397 9.27 -9.81 -16.97
C PRO A 397 8.14 -8.80 -17.17
N SER A 398 8.44 -7.65 -17.81
CA SER A 398 7.44 -6.61 -18.12
C SER A 398 6.46 -7.02 -19.23
N GLU A 399 6.80 -8.05 -19.99
CA GLU A 399 5.96 -8.65 -21.03
C GLU A 399 6.04 -10.19 -20.99
N PRO A 400 5.11 -10.92 -21.63
CA PRO A 400 5.17 -12.38 -21.70
C PRO A 400 6.49 -12.90 -22.26
N LEU A 401 6.96 -14.04 -21.77
CA LEU A 401 8.07 -14.79 -22.37
C LEU A 401 7.55 -15.48 -23.64
N TRP A 402 7.57 -14.74 -24.75
CA TRP A 402 6.93 -15.10 -26.01
C TRP A 402 7.47 -16.39 -26.61
N ASP A 403 8.70 -16.77 -26.30
CA ASP A 403 9.34 -18.04 -26.72
C ASP A 403 8.68 -19.27 -26.09
N GLN A 404 8.00 -19.11 -24.95
CA GLN A 404 7.24 -20.16 -24.29
C GLN A 404 5.82 -20.31 -24.84
N LEU A 405 5.30 -19.31 -25.56
CA LEU A 405 3.93 -19.30 -26.07
C LEU A 405 3.84 -19.82 -27.49
N ALA A 406 2.64 -20.28 -27.87
CA ALA A 406 2.38 -20.75 -29.24
C ALA A 406 2.70 -19.62 -30.25
N PRO A 407 3.29 -19.90 -31.39
CA PRO A 407 3.70 -18.87 -32.37
C PRO A 407 2.55 -18.03 -32.91
N SER A 408 1.31 -18.50 -32.82
CA SER A 408 0.09 -17.81 -33.22
C SER A 408 -0.46 -16.86 -32.13
N THR A 409 0.15 -16.81 -30.93
CA THR A 409 -0.30 -16.00 -29.83
C THR A 409 -0.15 -14.52 -30.17
N PRO A 410 -1.22 -13.72 -30.14
CA PRO A 410 -1.15 -12.27 -30.37
C PRO A 410 -0.25 -11.56 -29.35
N ARG A 411 0.55 -10.61 -29.82
CA ARG A 411 1.39 -9.79 -28.94
C ARG A 411 0.60 -8.59 -28.40
N VAL A 412 -0.17 -8.84 -27.36
CA VAL A 412 -1.03 -7.86 -26.69
C VAL A 412 -0.78 -7.86 -25.17
N ASN A 413 -1.24 -6.84 -24.48
CA ASN A 413 -1.18 -6.80 -23.02
C ASN A 413 -2.31 -7.66 -22.42
N TYR A 414 -2.02 -8.91 -22.10
CA TYR A 414 -2.98 -9.85 -21.49
C TYR A 414 -3.44 -9.47 -20.06
N GLU A 415 -2.82 -8.48 -19.43
CA GLU A 415 -3.27 -7.96 -18.15
C GLU A 415 -4.36 -6.88 -18.32
N SER A 416 -4.51 -6.32 -19.52
CA SER A 416 -5.58 -5.36 -19.80
C SER A 416 -6.95 -6.04 -19.91
N PRO A 417 -7.98 -5.57 -19.18
CA PRO A 417 -9.34 -6.08 -19.32
C PRO A 417 -9.96 -5.73 -20.69
N ALA A 418 -9.41 -4.74 -21.42
CA ALA A 418 -9.84 -4.41 -22.78
C ALA A 418 -9.44 -5.50 -23.80
N VAL A 419 -8.40 -6.29 -23.49
CA VAL A 419 -7.99 -7.43 -24.32
C VAL A 419 -8.86 -8.63 -23.96
N THR A 420 -9.83 -8.93 -24.83
CA THR A 420 -10.76 -10.06 -24.64
C THR A 420 -10.38 -11.29 -25.44
N ASP A 421 -9.27 -11.23 -26.18
CA ASP A 421 -8.76 -12.34 -26.96
C ASP A 421 -8.47 -13.56 -26.08
N HIS A 422 -8.90 -14.72 -26.55
CA HIS A 422 -8.67 -16.01 -25.90
C HIS A 422 -8.59 -17.12 -26.94
N VAL A 423 -7.82 -18.16 -26.65
CA VAL A 423 -7.68 -19.33 -27.54
C VAL A 423 -8.83 -20.31 -27.33
N ARG A 424 -9.36 -20.37 -26.12
CA ARG A 424 -10.57 -21.15 -25.79
C ARG A 424 -11.22 -20.64 -24.52
N ARG A 425 -12.51 -20.99 -24.36
CA ARG A 425 -13.27 -20.78 -23.11
C ARG A 425 -13.53 -22.11 -22.46
N GLU A 426 -13.35 -22.16 -21.14
CA GLU A 426 -13.61 -23.30 -20.29
C GLU A 426 -14.66 -22.94 -19.25
N THR A 427 -15.48 -23.92 -18.85
CA THR A 427 -16.34 -23.79 -17.67
C THR A 427 -15.87 -24.81 -16.64
N TRP A 428 -15.27 -24.31 -15.57
CA TRP A 428 -14.82 -25.12 -14.44
C TRP A 428 -16.00 -25.37 -13.51
N ARG A 429 -16.21 -26.65 -13.09
CA ARG A 429 -17.40 -27.09 -12.37
C ARG A 429 -17.08 -27.55 -10.96
N LEU A 430 -18.01 -27.29 -10.04
CA LEU A 430 -18.00 -27.80 -8.67
C LEU A 430 -17.94 -29.33 -8.66
N GLY A 431 -17.09 -29.90 -7.79
CA GLY A 431 -16.85 -31.34 -7.65
C GLY A 431 -15.89 -31.93 -8.71
N GLU A 432 -15.78 -31.31 -9.87
CA GLU A 432 -14.86 -31.75 -10.93
C GLU A 432 -13.54 -30.98 -10.84
N HIS A 433 -13.58 -29.66 -10.91
CA HIS A 433 -12.41 -28.79 -10.97
C HIS A 433 -12.09 -28.12 -9.64
N PHE A 434 -13.13 -27.84 -8.84
CA PHE A 434 -12.99 -27.22 -7.52
C PHE A 434 -14.09 -27.70 -6.56
N ASP A 435 -13.83 -27.60 -5.26
CA ASP A 435 -14.79 -27.75 -4.18
C ASP A 435 -15.06 -26.39 -3.51
N VAL A 436 -14.06 -25.51 -3.47
CA VAL A 436 -14.09 -24.20 -2.82
C VAL A 436 -13.43 -23.16 -3.72
N VAL A 437 -13.95 -21.93 -3.70
CA VAL A 437 -13.38 -20.76 -4.38
C VAL A 437 -12.89 -19.75 -3.34
N VAL A 438 -11.67 -19.24 -3.51
CA VAL A 438 -11.14 -18.07 -2.81
C VAL A 438 -11.02 -16.93 -3.82
N LEU A 439 -11.80 -15.88 -3.64
CA LEU A 439 -11.85 -14.73 -4.54
C LEU A 439 -10.85 -13.66 -4.10
N GLY A 440 -9.66 -13.65 -4.74
CA GLY A 440 -8.57 -12.71 -4.47
C GLY A 440 -8.40 -11.61 -5.53
N ILE A 441 -9.40 -11.42 -6.39
CA ILE A 441 -9.40 -10.41 -7.45
C ILE A 441 -9.71 -9.03 -6.85
N SER A 442 -9.08 -7.99 -7.39
CA SER A 442 -9.26 -6.60 -6.97
C SER A 442 -10.71 -6.12 -7.12
N LYS A 443 -11.20 -5.31 -6.16
CA LYS A 443 -12.60 -4.86 -6.08
C LYS A 443 -13.15 -4.28 -7.39
N ALA A 444 -12.37 -3.44 -8.05
CA ALA A 444 -12.86 -2.76 -9.27
C ALA A 444 -13.03 -3.70 -10.48
N ALA A 445 -12.45 -4.89 -10.46
CA ALA A 445 -12.68 -5.92 -11.48
C ALA A 445 -13.86 -6.86 -11.17
N LEU A 446 -14.41 -6.81 -9.94
CA LEU A 446 -15.48 -7.74 -9.52
C LEU A 446 -16.85 -7.51 -10.21
N PRO A 447 -17.26 -6.29 -10.61
CA PRO A 447 -18.58 -6.10 -11.22
C PRO A 447 -18.84 -6.98 -12.44
N SER A 448 -17.84 -7.18 -13.30
CA SER A 448 -17.95 -8.06 -14.48
C SER A 448 -18.01 -9.54 -14.12
N LEU A 449 -17.34 -9.95 -13.05
CA LEU A 449 -17.23 -11.35 -12.60
C LEU A 449 -18.40 -11.79 -11.75
N CYS A 450 -18.91 -10.89 -10.89
CA CYS A 450 -19.86 -11.20 -9.80
C CYS A 450 -21.30 -10.78 -10.11
N GLY A 451 -21.70 -10.71 -11.38
CA GLY A 451 -23.03 -10.24 -11.78
C GLY A 451 -24.17 -11.05 -11.15
N GLU A 452 -24.08 -12.39 -11.08
CA GLU A 452 -25.09 -13.22 -10.45
C GLU A 452 -25.13 -13.04 -8.93
N LEU A 453 -23.97 -12.87 -8.29
CA LEU A 453 -23.89 -12.56 -6.86
C LEU A 453 -24.57 -11.20 -6.57
N ALA A 454 -24.28 -10.18 -7.36
CA ALA A 454 -24.93 -8.87 -7.24
C ALA A 454 -26.46 -8.93 -7.46
N ALA A 455 -26.92 -9.78 -8.38
CA ALA A 455 -28.35 -9.94 -8.66
C ALA A 455 -29.10 -10.64 -7.54
N ARG A 456 -28.48 -11.61 -6.86
CA ARG A 456 -29.15 -12.50 -5.89
C ARG A 456 -28.83 -12.20 -4.44
N LYS A 457 -27.76 -11.44 -4.14
CA LYS A 457 -27.27 -11.14 -2.80
C LYS A 457 -27.18 -9.61 -2.58
N PRO A 458 -28.10 -9.02 -1.80
CA PRO A 458 -28.14 -7.55 -1.60
C PRO A 458 -26.82 -6.97 -1.04
N ARG A 459 -26.12 -7.72 -0.18
CA ARG A 459 -24.83 -7.29 0.39
C ARG A 459 -23.72 -7.19 -0.67
N TRP A 460 -23.69 -8.12 -1.63
CA TRP A 460 -22.77 -8.04 -2.78
C TRP A 460 -23.03 -6.80 -3.62
N ARG A 461 -24.30 -6.53 -3.93
CA ARG A 461 -24.67 -5.32 -4.66
C ARG A 461 -24.23 -4.07 -3.91
N ALA A 462 -24.56 -3.97 -2.60
CA ALA A 462 -24.17 -2.83 -1.79
C ALA A 462 -22.65 -2.62 -1.75
N MET A 463 -21.85 -3.69 -1.64
CA MET A 463 -20.38 -3.63 -1.68
C MET A 463 -19.87 -3.20 -3.06
N LEU A 464 -20.39 -3.79 -4.14
CA LEU A 464 -19.96 -3.48 -5.50
C LEU A 464 -20.28 -2.04 -5.90
N ASP A 465 -21.43 -1.52 -5.48
CA ASP A 465 -21.87 -0.17 -5.82
C ASP A 465 -21.29 0.89 -4.86
N GLY A 466 -21.14 0.55 -3.57
CA GLY A 466 -20.85 1.53 -2.53
C GLY A 466 -19.39 1.64 -2.09
N VAL A 467 -18.55 0.60 -2.27
CA VAL A 467 -17.13 0.69 -1.92
C VAL A 467 -16.36 1.36 -3.06
N PRO A 468 -15.82 2.58 -2.88
CA PRO A 468 -15.19 3.33 -3.95
C PRO A 468 -13.79 2.81 -4.28
N THR A 469 -13.34 3.08 -5.51
CA THR A 469 -11.97 2.84 -5.97
C THR A 469 -11.46 4.05 -6.75
N THR A 470 -10.15 4.22 -6.81
CA THR A 470 -9.52 5.32 -7.53
C THR A 470 -8.44 4.82 -8.49
N ALA A 471 -8.29 5.53 -9.60
CA ALA A 471 -7.14 5.42 -10.48
C ALA A 471 -5.92 6.11 -9.84
N THR A 472 -4.72 5.68 -10.25
CA THR A 472 -3.45 6.30 -9.85
C THR A 472 -2.56 6.49 -11.07
N GLN A 473 -1.54 7.33 -10.91
CA GLN A 473 -0.54 7.57 -11.93
C GLN A 473 0.87 7.47 -11.33
N ALA A 474 1.82 7.07 -12.15
CA ALA A 474 3.21 6.92 -11.74
C ALA A 474 4.17 7.41 -12.82
N LEU A 475 5.31 7.92 -12.37
CA LEU A 475 6.42 8.34 -13.19
C LEU A 475 7.71 7.83 -12.54
N GLN A 476 8.53 7.13 -13.30
CA GLN A 476 9.86 6.69 -12.87
C GLN A 476 10.92 7.34 -13.75
N LEU A 477 11.92 7.95 -13.12
CA LEU A 477 13.00 8.67 -13.78
C LEU A 477 14.35 8.09 -13.40
N TRP A 478 15.17 7.77 -14.40
CA TRP A 478 16.58 7.40 -14.24
C TRP A 478 17.44 8.60 -14.59
N THR A 479 18.29 9.06 -13.67
CA THR A 479 19.13 10.25 -13.87
C THR A 479 20.61 9.95 -13.83
N THR A 480 21.40 10.70 -14.59
CA THR A 480 22.88 10.61 -14.64
C THR A 480 23.55 11.29 -13.44
N LYS A 481 22.78 11.87 -12.54
CA LYS A 481 23.21 12.51 -11.30
C LYS A 481 22.66 11.78 -10.10
N THR A 482 23.35 11.85 -8.97
CA THR A 482 22.81 11.41 -7.67
C THR A 482 21.79 12.42 -7.16
N THR A 483 20.93 12.00 -6.25
CA THR A 483 19.92 12.85 -5.61
C THR A 483 20.55 14.11 -4.97
N ALA A 484 21.73 13.97 -4.36
CA ALA A 484 22.48 15.10 -3.80
C ALA A 484 22.97 16.07 -4.90
N GLU A 485 23.44 15.57 -6.04
CA GLU A 485 23.86 16.40 -7.18
C GLU A 485 22.69 17.07 -7.90
N LEU A 486 21.45 16.54 -7.76
CA LEU A 486 20.23 17.21 -8.19
C LEU A 486 19.82 18.36 -7.24
N GLY A 487 20.43 18.43 -6.06
CA GLY A 487 20.20 19.49 -5.06
C GLY A 487 19.44 19.07 -3.80
N PHE A 488 19.04 17.81 -3.67
CA PHE A 488 18.43 17.29 -2.44
C PHE A 488 19.50 16.58 -1.60
N THR A 489 19.96 17.26 -0.53
CA THR A 489 21.15 16.84 0.25
C THR A 489 20.82 16.15 1.57
N ALA A 490 19.52 15.99 1.93
CA ALA A 490 19.12 15.38 3.21
C ALA A 490 19.23 13.84 3.23
N GLY A 491 19.58 13.21 2.13
CA GLY A 491 19.68 11.77 1.96
C GLY A 491 18.67 11.25 0.92
N HIS A 492 18.24 10.00 1.07
CA HIS A 492 17.26 9.35 0.17
C HIS A 492 15.84 9.53 0.74
N PRO A 493 15.03 10.48 0.26
CA PRO A 493 13.74 10.78 0.86
C PRO A 493 12.64 9.81 0.43
N VAL A 494 11.61 9.71 1.29
CA VAL A 494 10.24 9.44 0.90
C VAL A 494 9.47 10.70 1.23
N MET A 495 8.91 11.35 0.22
CA MET A 495 8.33 12.68 0.29
C MET A 495 6.87 12.66 -0.14
N THR A 496 6.04 13.49 0.51
CA THR A 496 4.66 13.76 0.09
C THR A 496 4.22 15.18 0.47
N GLY A 497 3.01 15.54 0.08
CA GLY A 497 2.45 16.87 0.36
C GLY A 497 2.81 17.93 -0.69
N TYR A 498 3.52 17.57 -1.76
CA TYR A 498 3.95 18.49 -2.80
C TYR A 498 2.82 18.84 -3.79
N ALA A 499 3.20 19.43 -4.90
CA ALA A 499 2.26 19.91 -5.92
C ALA A 499 1.80 18.78 -6.84
N GLU A 500 0.51 18.83 -7.16
CA GLU A 500 -0.07 18.03 -8.23
C GLU A 500 0.63 18.27 -9.59
N PRO A 501 0.65 17.28 -10.47
CA PRO A 501 -0.03 15.97 -10.41
C PRO A 501 0.79 14.84 -9.78
N PHE A 502 1.99 15.07 -9.25
CA PHE A 502 2.84 14.08 -8.60
C PHE A 502 3.25 14.59 -7.22
N ASP A 503 2.34 14.44 -6.25
CA ASP A 503 2.49 14.96 -4.89
C ASP A 503 3.46 14.15 -4.01
N SER A 504 3.75 12.91 -4.41
CA SER A 504 4.59 11.98 -3.67
C SER A 504 5.79 11.52 -4.49
N TRP A 505 6.97 11.49 -3.84
CA TRP A 505 8.24 11.12 -4.45
C TRP A 505 9.07 10.23 -3.52
N GLY A 506 9.66 9.16 -4.06
CA GLY A 506 10.65 8.32 -3.40
C GLY A 506 11.95 8.27 -4.20
N ASP A 507 13.07 8.46 -3.51
CA ASP A 507 14.38 8.09 -4.07
C ASP A 507 14.55 6.58 -3.90
N MET A 508 14.53 5.86 -5.01
CA MET A 508 14.62 4.40 -5.07
C MET A 508 15.97 3.91 -5.63
N THR A 509 17.02 4.70 -5.47
CA THR A 509 18.36 4.41 -6.01
C THR A 509 18.91 3.04 -5.59
N GLU A 510 18.43 2.48 -4.48
CA GLU A 510 18.82 1.14 -4.01
C GLU A 510 18.43 0.00 -4.94
N VAL A 511 17.50 0.21 -5.89
CA VAL A 511 17.13 -0.83 -6.86
C VAL A 511 18.12 -0.93 -8.02
N LEU A 512 18.94 0.13 -8.29
CA LEU A 512 19.88 0.15 -9.41
C LEU A 512 20.86 -1.04 -9.46
N PRO A 513 21.41 -1.54 -8.33
CA PRO A 513 22.29 -2.70 -8.36
C PRO A 513 21.63 -3.99 -8.87
N THR A 514 20.29 -4.03 -8.90
CA THR A 514 19.52 -5.17 -9.40
C THR A 514 19.02 -4.98 -10.83
N GLU A 515 19.33 -3.84 -11.47
CA GLU A 515 19.11 -3.56 -12.89
C GLU A 515 20.40 -3.80 -13.70
N ASN A 516 20.29 -3.96 -15.00
CA ASN A 516 21.41 -4.42 -15.84
C ASN A 516 22.01 -3.29 -16.71
N TRP A 517 22.16 -2.10 -16.12
CA TRP A 517 22.69 -0.94 -16.84
C TRP A 517 24.16 -1.10 -17.23
N PRO A 518 24.54 -0.72 -18.48
CA PRO A 518 25.93 -0.67 -18.88
C PRO A 518 26.70 0.36 -18.07
N ARG A 519 27.93 0.03 -17.69
CA ARG A 519 28.81 0.98 -16.96
C ARG A 519 29.27 2.09 -17.90
N GLY A 520 29.30 3.33 -17.41
CA GLY A 520 29.80 4.46 -18.18
C GLY A 520 29.14 5.78 -17.82
N PRO A 521 29.52 6.88 -18.50
CA PRO A 521 29.03 8.24 -18.19
C PRO A 521 27.50 8.41 -18.35
N GLY A 522 26.86 7.59 -19.20
CA GLY A 522 25.42 7.61 -19.43
C GLY A 522 24.61 6.67 -18.53
N ALA A 523 25.28 5.92 -17.63
CA ALA A 523 24.57 5.06 -16.70
C ALA A 523 23.79 5.86 -15.65
N PRO A 524 22.63 5.35 -15.18
CA PRO A 524 21.90 6.00 -14.10
C PRO A 524 22.70 5.98 -12.79
N ARG A 525 22.63 7.09 -12.07
CA ARG A 525 23.22 7.25 -10.73
C ARG A 525 22.15 7.42 -9.65
N SER A 526 20.91 7.71 -10.04
CA SER A 526 19.76 7.66 -9.17
C SER A 526 18.48 7.28 -9.92
N VAL A 527 17.51 6.75 -9.16
CA VAL A 527 16.17 6.39 -9.63
C VAL A 527 15.13 7.06 -8.75
N HIS A 528 14.16 7.68 -9.37
CA HIS A 528 13.13 8.46 -8.70
C HIS A 528 11.74 8.00 -9.10
N TYR A 529 10.92 7.61 -8.12
CA TYR A 529 9.54 7.20 -8.33
C TYR A 529 8.61 8.30 -7.83
N PHE A 530 7.71 8.74 -8.70
CA PHE A 530 6.65 9.69 -8.37
C PHE A 530 5.30 9.00 -8.53
N CYS A 531 4.37 9.28 -7.66
CA CYS A 531 3.01 8.77 -7.76
C CYS A 531 1.99 9.74 -7.16
N SER A 532 0.74 9.56 -7.55
CA SER A 532 -0.41 10.29 -6.98
C SER A 532 -1.71 9.61 -7.38
N PRO A 533 -2.86 9.97 -6.79
CA PRO A 533 -4.16 9.65 -7.35
C PRO A 533 -4.32 10.31 -8.73
N MET A 534 -5.16 9.72 -9.57
CA MET A 534 -5.44 10.22 -10.92
C MET A 534 -6.92 10.50 -11.10
N LYS A 535 -7.26 11.71 -11.53
CA LYS A 535 -8.60 12.05 -12.00
C LYS A 535 -8.77 11.49 -13.40
N ASP A 536 -9.48 10.38 -13.53
CA ASP A 536 -9.63 9.65 -14.80
C ASP A 536 -10.97 9.89 -15.51
N ALA A 537 -11.90 10.61 -14.88
CA ALA A 537 -13.19 10.94 -15.48
C ALA A 537 -13.03 11.81 -16.73
N GLY A 538 -13.48 11.30 -17.89
CA GLY A 538 -13.40 11.99 -19.16
C GLY A 538 -12.04 11.90 -19.87
N VAL A 539 -11.10 11.13 -19.35
CA VAL A 539 -9.80 10.88 -20.00
C VAL A 539 -9.97 9.79 -21.06
N VAL A 540 -9.63 10.11 -22.31
CA VAL A 540 -9.77 9.21 -23.47
C VAL A 540 -8.57 8.28 -23.59
N ASP A 541 -7.37 8.82 -23.52
CA ASP A 541 -6.10 8.08 -23.52
C ASP A 541 -5.37 8.35 -22.19
N PRO A 542 -5.48 7.43 -21.23
CA PRO A 542 -4.84 7.62 -19.92
C PRO A 542 -3.31 7.69 -19.99
N GLY A 543 -2.69 6.91 -20.87
CA GLY A 543 -1.23 6.89 -21.03
C GLY A 543 -0.69 8.21 -21.53
N ASP A 544 -1.24 8.73 -22.61
CA ASP A 544 -0.85 10.03 -23.19
C ASP A 544 -1.17 11.18 -22.23
N HIS A 545 -2.30 11.09 -21.53
CA HIS A 545 -2.67 12.08 -20.52
C HIS A 545 -1.61 12.19 -19.42
N VAL A 546 -1.17 11.05 -18.81
CA VAL A 546 -0.16 11.04 -17.75
C VAL A 546 1.20 11.49 -18.30
N ALA A 547 1.58 11.12 -19.53
CA ALA A 547 2.81 11.59 -20.16
C ALA A 547 2.83 13.12 -20.33
N THR A 548 1.69 13.68 -20.74
CA THR A 548 1.52 15.15 -20.85
C THR A 548 1.63 15.84 -19.49
N LEU A 549 1.00 15.28 -18.45
CA LEU A 549 1.10 15.78 -17.08
C LEU A 549 2.51 15.69 -16.54
N ALA A 550 3.21 14.57 -16.76
CA ALA A 550 4.59 14.35 -16.36
C ALA A 550 5.53 15.38 -17.01
N ARG A 551 5.40 15.59 -18.32
CA ARG A 551 6.16 16.61 -19.02
C ARG A 551 5.96 17.99 -18.40
N ARG A 552 4.70 18.41 -18.22
CA ARG A 552 4.38 19.72 -17.63
C ARG A 552 4.92 19.87 -16.21
N TYR A 553 4.81 18.81 -15.39
CA TYR A 553 5.35 18.80 -14.02
C TYR A 553 6.86 19.01 -14.03
N LEU A 554 7.59 18.28 -14.86
CA LEU A 554 9.03 18.41 -15.01
C LEU A 554 9.45 19.76 -15.58
N GLU A 555 8.64 20.41 -16.41
CA GLU A 555 8.91 21.74 -16.97
C GLU A 555 8.63 22.88 -15.97
N THR A 556 7.81 22.67 -14.93
CA THR A 556 7.28 23.80 -14.13
C THR A 556 7.35 23.63 -12.61
N ARG A 557 7.68 22.42 -12.10
CA ARG A 557 7.58 22.13 -10.66
C ARG A 557 8.82 21.51 -10.06
N ILE A 558 9.65 20.83 -10.84
CA ILE A 558 10.75 20.03 -10.32
C ILE A 558 11.86 20.88 -9.66
N GLY A 559 12.02 22.13 -10.06
CA GLY A 559 13.09 23.01 -9.56
C GLY A 559 13.05 23.27 -8.05
N HIS A 560 11.89 23.15 -7.40
CA HIS A 560 11.80 23.21 -5.95
C HIS A 560 12.43 21.97 -5.28
N LEU A 561 12.19 20.79 -5.83
CA LEU A 561 12.71 19.53 -5.28
C LEU A 561 14.19 19.34 -5.63
N TRP A 562 14.57 19.71 -6.87
CA TRP A 562 15.89 19.51 -7.45
C TRP A 562 16.48 20.83 -7.97
N PRO A 563 16.86 21.76 -7.09
CA PRO A 563 17.29 23.11 -7.50
C PRO A 563 18.58 23.14 -8.35
N LEU A 564 19.41 22.08 -8.31
CA LEU A 564 20.60 21.95 -9.15
C LEU A 564 20.36 21.16 -10.44
N ALA A 565 19.14 20.71 -10.68
CA ALA A 565 18.73 19.99 -11.89
C ALA A 565 18.02 20.90 -12.91
N THR A 566 18.16 22.22 -12.79
CA THR A 566 17.48 23.21 -13.62
C THR A 566 18.46 23.96 -14.53
N THR A 567 17.95 24.68 -15.50
CA THR A 567 18.75 25.55 -16.35
C THR A 567 18.60 27.01 -15.93
N PRO A 568 19.57 27.90 -16.23
CA PRO A 568 19.45 29.33 -15.95
C PRO A 568 18.22 29.99 -16.64
N THR A 569 17.81 29.47 -17.77
CA THR A 569 16.66 29.95 -18.55
C THR A 569 15.31 29.42 -18.04
N ASN A 570 15.32 28.30 -17.28
CA ASN A 570 14.14 27.72 -16.66
C ASN A 570 14.46 27.19 -15.23
N PRO A 571 14.44 28.04 -14.22
CA PRO A 571 14.78 27.65 -12.84
C PRO A 571 13.70 26.79 -12.13
N GLN A 572 12.56 26.59 -12.76
CA GLN A 572 11.48 25.73 -12.26
C GLN A 572 11.43 24.37 -12.98
N GLY A 573 12.10 24.25 -14.13
CA GLY A 573 12.03 23.07 -14.99
C GLY A 573 13.32 22.29 -15.04
N LEU A 574 13.17 21.00 -15.37
CA LEU A 574 14.26 20.05 -15.48
C LEU A 574 15.21 20.38 -16.64
N ASP A 575 16.49 20.30 -16.39
CA ASP A 575 17.48 20.08 -17.45
C ASP A 575 17.33 18.64 -17.98
N TRP A 576 16.70 18.53 -19.13
CA TRP A 576 16.38 17.24 -19.74
C TRP A 576 17.60 16.35 -20.02
N SER A 577 18.80 16.96 -20.20
CA SER A 577 20.05 16.20 -20.43
C SER A 577 20.44 15.30 -19.25
N LEU A 578 19.86 15.54 -18.08
CA LEU A 578 20.10 14.73 -16.87
C LEU A 578 19.37 13.38 -16.89
N LEU A 579 18.34 13.22 -17.73
CA LEU A 579 17.66 11.95 -17.86
C LEU A 579 18.48 10.96 -18.70
N VAL A 580 18.56 9.73 -18.22
CA VAL A 580 19.17 8.63 -18.98
C VAL A 580 18.33 8.33 -20.22
N ASP A 581 18.92 8.41 -21.39
CA ASP A 581 18.29 8.07 -22.65
C ASP A 581 19.31 7.37 -23.56
N PRO A 582 19.19 6.06 -23.82
CA PRO A 582 20.10 5.32 -24.69
C PRO A 582 20.11 5.81 -26.14
N GLU A 583 19.06 6.49 -26.60
CA GLU A 583 18.95 7.03 -27.96
C GLU A 583 19.42 8.49 -28.06
N ASP A 584 19.81 9.08 -26.91
CA ASP A 584 20.30 10.46 -26.79
C ASP A 584 19.40 11.50 -27.44
N ARG A 585 18.08 11.37 -27.22
CA ARG A 585 17.08 12.31 -27.73
C ARG A 585 17.27 13.71 -27.14
N ASP A 586 16.81 14.72 -27.87
CA ASP A 586 16.89 16.10 -27.42
C ASP A 586 15.71 16.52 -26.53
N GLY A 587 15.99 17.32 -25.51
CA GLY A 587 14.99 17.99 -24.67
C GLY A 587 13.97 17.05 -24.06
N ALA A 588 12.70 17.46 -24.08
CA ALA A 588 11.59 16.70 -23.49
C ALA A 588 11.31 15.36 -24.17
N ALA A 589 11.88 15.09 -25.35
CA ALA A 589 11.76 13.76 -25.98
C ALA A 589 12.44 12.64 -25.14
N ARG A 590 13.41 12.99 -24.26
CA ARG A 590 14.03 12.05 -23.31
C ARG A 590 13.03 11.41 -22.33
N LEU A 591 11.84 12.00 -22.15
CA LEU A 591 10.78 11.40 -21.36
C LEU A 591 10.29 10.05 -21.94
N GLN A 592 10.44 9.84 -23.25
CA GLN A 592 10.10 8.58 -23.92
C GLN A 592 10.99 7.40 -23.45
N ALA A 593 12.18 7.67 -22.97
CA ALA A 593 13.07 6.67 -22.36
C ALA A 593 12.76 6.41 -20.88
N GLN A 594 11.88 7.17 -20.27
CA GLN A 594 11.46 6.99 -18.88
C GLN A 594 10.22 6.09 -18.79
N TYR A 595 9.77 5.76 -17.58
CA TYR A 595 8.56 4.98 -17.41
C TYR A 595 7.42 5.85 -16.89
N VAL A 596 6.34 5.89 -17.65
CA VAL A 596 5.11 6.63 -17.31
C VAL A 596 3.94 5.65 -17.29
N ARG A 597 3.14 5.67 -16.24
CA ARG A 597 2.05 4.72 -16.07
C ARG A 597 0.76 5.39 -15.60
N ALA A 598 -0.35 5.07 -16.26
CA ALA A 598 -1.71 5.30 -15.79
C ALA A 598 -2.31 3.97 -15.32
N ASN A 599 -2.75 3.90 -14.07
CA ASN A 599 -3.38 2.72 -13.47
C ASN A 599 -4.89 2.96 -13.38
N THR A 600 -5.59 2.75 -14.47
CA THR A 600 -7.02 3.08 -14.60
C THR A 600 -7.90 1.84 -14.69
N GLU A 601 -7.34 0.68 -14.98
CA GLU A 601 -8.07 -0.53 -15.23
C GLU A 601 -8.48 -1.26 -13.93
N GLY A 602 -9.46 -2.17 -14.02
CA GLY A 602 -10.12 -2.76 -12.85
C GLY A 602 -9.18 -3.41 -11.82
N SER A 603 -8.16 -4.17 -12.28
CA SER A 603 -7.21 -4.84 -11.37
C SER A 603 -6.21 -3.89 -10.70
N GLU A 604 -6.01 -2.70 -11.27
CA GLU A 604 -5.00 -1.72 -10.84
C GLU A 604 -5.56 -0.66 -9.90
N ARG A 605 -6.88 -0.44 -9.88
CA ARG A 605 -7.51 0.61 -9.06
C ARG A 605 -7.42 0.29 -7.58
N TYR A 606 -7.12 1.31 -6.79
CA TYR A 606 -7.02 1.21 -5.33
C TYR A 606 -8.39 1.35 -4.68
N VAL A 607 -8.67 0.50 -3.67
CA VAL A 607 -9.86 0.62 -2.84
C VAL A 607 -9.70 1.79 -1.87
N GLN A 608 -10.75 2.60 -1.73
CA GLN A 608 -10.77 3.75 -0.84
C GLN A 608 -11.57 3.46 0.44
N SER A 609 -11.28 4.20 1.51
CA SER A 609 -11.85 4.01 2.84
C SER A 609 -12.61 5.27 3.25
N PHE A 610 -13.67 5.59 2.49
CA PHE A 610 -14.49 6.77 2.75
C PHE A 610 -15.46 6.55 3.91
N PRO A 611 -15.91 7.61 4.57
CA PRO A 611 -16.96 7.52 5.59
C PRO A 611 -18.19 6.77 5.08
N GLY A 612 -18.73 5.86 5.92
CA GLY A 612 -19.90 5.05 5.60
C GLY A 612 -19.69 3.89 4.62
N THR A 613 -18.45 3.70 4.10
CA THR A 613 -18.19 2.64 3.10
C THR A 613 -17.53 1.40 3.68
N ILE A 614 -16.97 1.48 4.89
CA ILE A 614 -16.26 0.34 5.49
C ILE A 614 -17.23 -0.80 5.82
N ASP A 615 -18.40 -0.51 6.36
CA ASP A 615 -19.43 -1.53 6.70
C ASP A 615 -20.07 -2.18 5.48
N LEU A 616 -19.88 -1.62 4.29
CA LEU A 616 -20.28 -2.23 3.02
C LEU A 616 -19.35 -3.36 2.59
N ARG A 617 -18.11 -3.39 3.08
CA ARG A 617 -17.14 -4.45 2.76
C ARG A 617 -17.64 -5.80 3.29
N LEU A 618 -17.23 -6.87 2.60
CA LEU A 618 -17.52 -8.23 3.04
C LEU A 618 -16.46 -8.71 4.02
N ARG A 619 -16.81 -9.64 4.92
CA ARG A 619 -15.81 -10.42 5.64
C ARG A 619 -15.20 -11.46 4.71
N ALA A 620 -14.04 -11.97 5.09
CA ALA A 620 -13.32 -12.97 4.31
C ALA A 620 -14.02 -14.36 4.32
N ASP A 621 -14.92 -14.60 5.26
CA ASP A 621 -15.63 -15.87 5.47
C ASP A 621 -16.81 -16.06 4.50
N ASN A 622 -17.45 -17.24 4.61
CA ASN A 622 -18.64 -17.62 3.83
C ASN A 622 -19.97 -17.37 4.56
N GLY A 623 -19.95 -16.70 5.70
CA GLY A 623 -21.13 -16.38 6.50
C GLY A 623 -21.95 -15.20 5.96
N PRO A 624 -23.04 -14.82 6.66
CA PRO A 624 -23.98 -13.76 6.21
C PRO A 624 -23.35 -12.36 6.09
N ARG A 625 -22.25 -12.09 6.81
CA ARG A 625 -21.47 -10.84 6.68
C ARG A 625 -20.29 -10.98 5.71
N GLY A 626 -19.97 -12.18 5.29
CA GLY A 626 -18.98 -12.52 4.26
C GLY A 626 -19.65 -12.69 2.90
N SER A 627 -19.27 -13.75 2.19
CA SER A 627 -19.82 -14.02 0.85
C SER A 627 -21.30 -14.44 0.86
N ASP A 628 -21.81 -14.96 1.96
CA ASP A 628 -23.13 -15.60 2.07
C ASP A 628 -23.33 -16.72 1.02
N VAL A 629 -22.24 -17.43 0.70
CA VAL A 629 -22.16 -18.55 -0.26
C VAL A 629 -21.27 -19.65 0.32
N GLU A 630 -21.82 -20.87 0.48
CA GLU A 630 -21.23 -21.97 1.27
C GLU A 630 -19.77 -22.31 0.91
N ASN A 631 -19.39 -22.17 -0.37
CA ASN A 631 -18.08 -22.54 -0.89
C ASN A 631 -17.30 -21.35 -1.49
N LEU A 632 -17.62 -20.11 -1.10
CA LEU A 632 -16.93 -18.90 -1.55
C LEU A 632 -16.36 -18.15 -0.36
N TYR A 633 -15.04 -17.89 -0.40
CA TYR A 633 -14.29 -17.07 0.56
C TYR A 633 -13.70 -15.86 -0.17
N CYS A 634 -13.57 -14.74 0.52
CA CYS A 634 -13.10 -13.49 -0.07
C CYS A 634 -11.74 -13.10 0.49
N ALA A 635 -10.83 -12.62 -0.36
CA ALA A 635 -9.50 -12.18 0.01
C ALA A 635 -9.12 -10.88 -0.71
N GLY A 636 -8.25 -10.07 -0.09
CA GLY A 636 -7.77 -8.81 -0.65
C GLY A 636 -8.02 -7.61 0.26
N ASP A 637 -7.57 -6.44 -0.17
CA ASP A 637 -7.67 -5.18 0.58
C ASP A 637 -9.09 -4.57 0.62
N TRP A 638 -10.05 -5.19 -0.05
CA TRP A 638 -11.45 -4.78 -0.11
C TRP A 638 -12.38 -5.54 0.86
N VAL A 639 -11.87 -6.58 1.54
CA VAL A 639 -12.59 -7.21 2.64
C VAL A 639 -12.39 -6.43 3.94
N ILE A 640 -13.21 -6.72 4.96
CA ILE A 640 -13.00 -6.18 6.30
C ILE A 640 -11.73 -6.79 6.88
N THR A 641 -10.81 -5.92 7.30
CA THR A 641 -9.53 -6.25 7.94
C THR A 641 -9.29 -5.33 9.13
N GLY A 642 -8.27 -5.60 9.92
CA GLY A 642 -7.89 -4.72 11.02
C GLY A 642 -7.50 -3.31 10.57
N LEU A 643 -6.90 -3.16 9.38
CA LEU A 643 -6.49 -1.85 8.88
C LEU A 643 -7.58 -1.15 8.04
N ASN A 644 -8.38 -1.90 7.31
CA ASN A 644 -9.45 -1.40 6.43
C ASN A 644 -9.01 -0.33 5.40
N ALA A 645 -7.78 -0.36 4.94
CA ALA A 645 -7.20 0.56 3.95
C ALA A 645 -6.68 -0.20 2.73
N GLY A 646 -6.66 0.43 1.56
CA GLY A 646 -6.01 -0.11 0.37
C GLY A 646 -4.50 -0.23 0.59
N SER A 647 -4.01 -1.39 1.01
CA SER A 647 -2.60 -1.60 1.37
C SER A 647 -2.18 -3.06 1.23
N ALA A 648 -0.85 -3.28 1.19
CA ALA A 648 -0.27 -4.62 1.21
C ALA A 648 -0.65 -5.39 2.48
N GLU A 649 -0.65 -4.72 3.64
CA GLU A 649 -1.03 -5.32 4.92
C GLU A 649 -2.47 -5.83 4.89
N ALA A 650 -3.43 -4.99 4.50
CA ALA A 650 -4.83 -5.39 4.43
C ALA A 650 -5.07 -6.51 3.41
N ALA A 651 -4.32 -6.50 2.28
CA ALA A 651 -4.44 -7.57 1.30
C ALA A 651 -3.93 -8.91 1.83
N VAL A 652 -2.77 -8.93 2.50
CA VAL A 652 -2.21 -10.13 3.13
C VAL A 652 -3.12 -10.61 4.25
N GLU A 653 -3.58 -9.71 5.12
CA GLU A 653 -4.51 -10.03 6.20
C GLU A 653 -5.82 -10.63 5.66
N GLY A 654 -6.39 -10.07 4.59
CA GLY A 654 -7.58 -10.61 3.93
C GLY A 654 -7.39 -12.05 3.45
N GLY A 655 -6.21 -12.40 2.93
CA GLY A 655 -5.86 -13.77 2.56
C GLY A 655 -5.69 -14.69 3.77
N MET A 656 -5.06 -14.22 4.84
CA MET A 656 -4.93 -14.95 6.12
C MET A 656 -6.31 -15.23 6.74
N LEU A 657 -7.20 -14.24 6.72
CA LEU A 657 -8.57 -14.36 7.22
C LEU A 657 -9.38 -15.40 6.43
N ALA A 658 -9.26 -15.40 5.10
CA ALA A 658 -9.92 -16.40 4.25
C ALA A 658 -9.40 -17.82 4.54
N SER A 659 -8.08 -17.98 4.67
CA SER A 659 -7.47 -19.26 5.05
C SER A 659 -7.93 -19.70 6.45
N ARG A 660 -7.91 -18.81 7.44
CA ARG A 660 -8.39 -19.09 8.81
C ARG A 660 -9.86 -19.51 8.82
N ALA A 661 -10.70 -18.84 8.06
CA ALA A 661 -12.13 -19.19 7.95
C ALA A 661 -12.35 -20.56 7.32
N LEU A 662 -11.48 -20.97 6.37
CA LEU A 662 -11.60 -22.25 5.68
C LEU A 662 -11.01 -23.44 6.47
N CYS A 663 -9.88 -23.25 7.15
CA CYS A 663 -9.12 -24.35 7.76
C CYS A 663 -8.55 -24.06 9.16
N GLY A 664 -8.86 -22.91 9.77
CA GLY A 664 -8.36 -22.53 11.10
C GLY A 664 -6.93 -22.00 11.15
N VAL A 665 -6.25 -21.84 10.01
CA VAL A 665 -4.84 -21.41 9.92
C VAL A 665 -4.70 -20.14 9.09
N PRO A 666 -3.92 -19.15 9.54
CA PRO A 666 -3.16 -19.08 10.78
C PRO A 666 -4.02 -18.82 12.02
N ALA A 667 -3.61 -19.33 13.18
CA ALA A 667 -4.33 -19.11 14.42
C ALA A 667 -4.25 -17.66 14.91
N LYS A 668 -3.08 -17.00 14.72
CA LYS A 668 -2.85 -15.61 15.11
C LYS A 668 -2.79 -14.73 13.85
N ILE A 669 -3.56 -13.67 13.86
CA ILE A 669 -3.54 -12.58 12.87
C ILE A 669 -3.56 -11.29 13.70
N VAL A 670 -2.59 -10.41 13.48
CA VAL A 670 -2.51 -9.14 14.21
C VAL A 670 -3.66 -8.25 13.81
N ASP A 671 -4.28 -7.58 14.78
CA ASP A 671 -5.42 -6.66 14.60
C ASP A 671 -6.74 -7.26 14.08
N ALA A 672 -6.84 -8.55 13.92
CA ALA A 672 -8.03 -9.19 13.34
C ALA A 672 -9.25 -9.26 14.29
N GLU A 673 -9.25 -8.50 15.40
CA GLU A 673 -10.43 -8.42 16.27
C GLU A 673 -11.61 -7.76 15.55
N GLY A 674 -12.70 -8.51 15.39
CA GLY A 674 -13.89 -8.01 14.70
C GLY A 674 -13.88 -8.11 13.15
N ALA A 675 -12.76 -8.54 12.54
CA ALA A 675 -12.66 -8.76 11.09
C ALA A 675 -13.37 -10.05 10.62
#